data_fc04dce559e231ed42cf25dc9597f1cb
#
_entry.id   fc04dce559e231ed42cf25dc9597f1cb
#
_cell.length_a   1.000
_cell.length_b   1.000
_cell.length_c   1.000
_cell.angle_alpha   90.00
_cell.angle_beta   90.00
_cell.angle_gamma   90.00
#
_symmetry.space_group_name_H-M   'P 1'
#
loop_
_entity.id
_entity.type
_entity.pdbx_description
1 polymer ?
#
loop_
_entity_poly.entity_id
_entity_poly.type
_entity_poly.pdbx_seq_one_letter_code
_entity_poly.pdbx_strand_id
1 'polypeptide(L)'
;MTWPFENDTSDIEKKLAKRSLHRERQRNLFAIIALALTAFMITATFSIGFSYFETYQMQQIRLMGTTADAGITNVTEEQLVEISKSSLVLDVGIQQRLGSVDTEQLRNARLGVVWINDTEWEHHRLPTISGVVGNYPLSKSEIMLPTWVLEQMGISDPQIGMEIVLSYQIGDSYDYVTDTFLLSGYYTDYIPMRTNNRGYVYVSSAFKDSLNVSLDNSVTAMIRFQGNDNADKNCERLRREIDFTEGQTFEIVPLEQANGGTIILAVIILAVFISFSGYLLIYNILYVSVIKDVQFYGRLKTIGTTQRQIKRIIYKQAIRISCIGIPIGLLLGAVVSFGIVPYFLNMMYSTNSDVGTKVSFSPFIFIGAAIFTFITVMIASMKPAKIAGSVSPIAALQYTAASTKSSARNCSKMKLSRMAWNNVFRNAKSTTLVFASLFFGLSLFLVVTGLLHGLSPENYVSQWGVSDFALTYSIHEREDLISSEMVSEIGQLDGIENLRLTYAPYPQVAADVVYDDAVFHEFLASLDGVNGIDFSDPAKLENYQQNFFSGVFGIDSAYLEEINKTLNLPIDTSAFEQGKVVLLSKTVEGLIQPGQEITIQTQNGQHSFIVANGYLNEGFRAGGGNERGTAPDLYISQTALKELFPQYRVFRVAFDTDGQHDESILQELKQITASQANIDIISRYERREEMQEYLITAKVLGTGLSVILLLVGVMNFVNTMVVNVNTRRYELAVLESIGMTKRQIKRMLFMEGFYYWGVSLSLAVTIGTAIFILLYMIFSKVAYYAVFSYPFIPLVLVSGLVLLICLIVPIWVYKTDVNLPVVERLRLTE
;
A
#
# COMPACT_ATOMS: atom_id res chain seq x y z
N MET A 1 68.32 11.85 5.14
CA MET A 1 68.11 12.55 3.85
C MET A 1 66.75 12.19 3.32
N THR A 2 65.81 13.06 3.46
CA THR A 2 64.47 12.92 2.84
C THR A 2 64.58 13.52 1.45
N TRP A 3 64.37 12.71 0.41
CA TRP A 3 64.29 13.17 -0.96
C TRP A 3 63.09 14.09 -1.14
N PRO A 4 63.25 15.29 -1.72
CA PRO A 4 62.16 16.27 -1.77
C PRO A 4 61.14 16.05 -2.89
N PHE A 5 61.10 14.90 -3.54
CA PHE A 5 60.09 14.57 -4.55
C PHE A 5 59.21 13.44 -4.00
N GLU A 6 57.96 13.75 -3.69
CA GLU A 6 56.94 12.73 -3.54
C GLU A 6 56.85 11.94 -4.86
N ASN A 7 57.38 10.72 -4.87
CA ASN A 7 57.28 9.84 -6.00
C ASN A 7 55.78 9.54 -6.24
N ASP A 8 55.20 10.14 -7.24
CA ASP A 8 53.80 9.87 -7.60
C ASP A 8 53.68 8.44 -8.12
N THR A 9 53.39 7.52 -7.19
CA THR A 9 53.22 6.10 -7.50
C THR A 9 51.81 5.77 -7.98
N SER A 10 50.93 6.79 -8.20
CA SER A 10 49.53 6.60 -8.54
C SER A 10 49.33 5.81 -9.84
N ASP A 11 50.19 5.99 -10.82
CA ASP A 11 50.12 5.25 -12.11
C ASP A 11 50.56 3.80 -11.98
N ILE A 12 51.51 3.51 -11.10
CA ILE A 12 51.91 2.13 -10.79
C ILE A 12 50.81 1.42 -10.08
N GLU A 13 50.17 2.05 -9.08
CA GLU A 13 49.02 1.51 -8.39
C GLU A 13 47.85 1.25 -9.34
N LYS A 14 47.56 2.15 -10.31
CA LYS A 14 46.53 1.98 -11.34
C LYS A 14 46.86 0.80 -12.27
N LYS A 15 48.12 0.65 -12.74
CA LYS A 15 48.55 -0.47 -13.58
C LYS A 15 48.46 -1.80 -12.84
N LEU A 16 48.90 -1.86 -11.58
CA LEU A 16 48.79 -3.06 -10.75
C LEU A 16 47.34 -3.47 -10.50
N ALA A 17 46.47 -2.52 -10.16
CA ALA A 17 45.04 -2.79 -10.01
C ALA A 17 44.41 -3.32 -11.30
N LYS A 18 44.77 -2.76 -12.50
CA LYS A 18 44.29 -3.24 -13.80
C LYS A 18 44.76 -4.65 -14.14
N ARG A 19 46.02 -4.95 -13.91
CA ARG A 19 46.63 -6.29 -14.18
C ARG A 19 46.05 -7.35 -13.25
N SER A 20 45.88 -7.06 -11.98
CA SER A 20 45.22 -7.95 -11.01
C SER A 20 43.77 -8.27 -11.40
N LEU A 21 43.00 -7.28 -11.84
CA LEU A 21 41.63 -7.50 -12.36
C LEU A 21 41.64 -8.38 -13.62
N HIS A 22 42.62 -8.22 -14.53
CA HIS A 22 42.66 -9.01 -15.77
C HIS A 22 43.02 -10.48 -15.53
N ARG A 23 43.82 -10.76 -14.49
CA ARG A 23 44.20 -12.12 -14.10
C ARG A 23 43.05 -12.95 -13.55
N GLU A 24 42.11 -12.31 -12.86
CA GLU A 24 41.04 -12.97 -12.13
C GLU A 24 39.63 -12.68 -12.75
N ARG A 25 39.51 -12.87 -14.07
CA ARG A 25 38.29 -12.50 -14.85
C ARG A 25 37.00 -13.10 -14.31
N GLN A 26 36.96 -14.40 -13.99
CA GLN A 26 35.75 -15.09 -13.49
C GLN A 26 35.27 -14.48 -12.16
N ARG A 27 36.18 -14.26 -11.23
CA ARG A 27 35.86 -13.65 -9.94
C ARG A 27 35.31 -12.24 -10.09
N ASN A 28 35.96 -11.44 -10.96
CA ASN A 28 35.53 -10.05 -11.21
C ASN A 28 34.17 -10.01 -11.89
N LEU A 29 33.85 -10.98 -12.75
CA LEU A 29 32.49 -11.13 -13.31
C LEU A 29 31.46 -11.37 -12.21
N PHE A 30 31.71 -12.27 -11.26
CA PHE A 30 30.82 -12.48 -10.11
C PHE A 30 30.67 -11.21 -9.26
N ALA A 31 31.76 -10.46 -9.05
CA ALA A 31 31.71 -9.19 -8.32
C ALA A 31 30.88 -8.13 -9.05
N ILE A 32 31.01 -8.02 -10.37
CA ILE A 32 30.23 -7.09 -11.20
C ILE A 32 28.74 -7.49 -11.16
N ILE A 33 28.42 -8.77 -11.35
CA ILE A 33 27.03 -9.26 -11.29
C ILE A 33 26.41 -9.00 -9.91
N ALA A 34 27.14 -9.30 -8.84
CA ALA A 34 26.71 -9.04 -7.48
C ALA A 34 26.41 -7.56 -7.23
N LEU A 35 27.26 -6.71 -7.73
CA LEU A 35 27.15 -5.26 -7.59
C LEU A 35 26.02 -4.70 -8.44
N ALA A 36 25.86 -5.21 -9.66
CA ALA A 36 24.75 -4.89 -10.55
C ALA A 36 23.42 -5.31 -9.93
N LEU A 37 23.31 -6.51 -9.36
CA LEU A 37 22.13 -6.96 -8.64
C LEU A 37 21.81 -6.07 -7.43
N THR A 38 22.82 -5.69 -6.64
CA THR A 38 22.62 -4.80 -5.49
C THR A 38 22.13 -3.42 -5.93
N ALA A 39 22.78 -2.81 -6.94
CA ALA A 39 22.36 -1.52 -7.48
C ALA A 39 20.95 -1.59 -8.11
N PHE A 40 20.68 -2.65 -8.87
CA PHE A 40 19.35 -2.93 -9.43
C PHE A 40 18.27 -2.98 -8.35
N MET A 41 18.49 -3.76 -7.30
CA MET A 41 17.51 -3.91 -6.22
C MET A 41 17.25 -2.59 -5.50
N ILE A 42 18.28 -1.83 -5.19
CA ILE A 42 18.15 -0.52 -4.54
C ILE A 42 17.34 0.42 -5.45
N THR A 43 17.71 0.49 -6.74
CA THR A 43 17.00 1.34 -7.71
C THR A 43 15.54 0.93 -7.87
N ALA A 44 15.27 -0.37 -8.04
CA ALA A 44 13.91 -0.89 -8.17
C ALA A 44 13.06 -0.61 -6.91
N THR A 45 13.62 -0.83 -5.71
CA THR A 45 12.92 -0.58 -4.44
C THR A 45 12.55 0.89 -4.28
N PHE A 46 13.50 1.80 -4.53
CA PHE A 46 13.20 3.23 -4.46
C PHE A 46 12.23 3.67 -5.55
N SER A 47 12.39 3.18 -6.78
CA SER A 47 11.48 3.51 -7.88
C SER A 47 10.05 3.04 -7.62
N ILE A 48 9.87 1.79 -7.18
CA ILE A 48 8.55 1.26 -6.82
C ILE A 48 7.96 2.04 -5.65
N GLY A 49 8.75 2.26 -4.59
CA GLY A 49 8.27 2.95 -3.39
C GLY A 49 7.87 4.41 -3.66
N PHE A 50 8.68 5.17 -4.39
CA PHE A 50 8.35 6.55 -4.75
C PHE A 50 7.20 6.64 -5.77
N SER A 51 7.14 5.75 -6.76
CA SER A 51 6.03 5.72 -7.72
C SER A 51 4.72 5.38 -7.04
N TYR A 52 4.73 4.42 -6.11
CA TYR A 52 3.57 4.10 -5.29
C TYR A 52 3.12 5.30 -4.45
N PHE A 53 4.07 5.96 -3.78
CA PHE A 53 3.79 7.13 -2.94
C PHE A 53 3.23 8.31 -3.76
N GLU A 54 3.83 8.66 -4.90
CA GLU A 54 3.33 9.72 -5.78
C GLU A 54 1.97 9.38 -6.39
N THR A 55 1.74 8.12 -6.78
CA THR A 55 0.44 7.68 -7.28
C THR A 55 -0.61 7.75 -6.18
N TYR A 56 -0.29 7.28 -4.98
CA TYR A 56 -1.18 7.36 -3.83
C TYR A 56 -1.57 8.81 -3.49
N GLN A 57 -0.59 9.71 -3.41
CA GLN A 57 -0.88 11.14 -3.18
C GLN A 57 -1.74 11.74 -4.27
N MET A 58 -1.41 11.48 -5.55
CA MET A 58 -2.19 11.97 -6.67
C MET A 58 -3.63 11.45 -6.62
N GLN A 59 -3.84 10.20 -6.26
CA GLN A 59 -5.17 9.63 -6.10
C GLN A 59 -5.94 10.27 -4.95
N GLN A 60 -5.31 10.48 -3.80
CA GLN A 60 -5.95 11.14 -2.68
C GLN A 60 -6.46 12.53 -3.06
N ILE A 61 -5.63 13.37 -3.67
CA ILE A 61 -6.06 14.71 -4.09
C ILE A 61 -7.13 14.67 -5.20
N ARG A 62 -7.05 13.70 -6.11
CA ARG A 62 -8.06 13.52 -7.17
C ARG A 62 -9.38 13.03 -6.63
N LEU A 63 -9.37 12.08 -5.68
CA LEU A 63 -10.57 11.59 -5.02
C LEU A 63 -11.22 12.66 -4.13
N MET A 64 -10.43 13.49 -3.45
CA MET A 64 -10.95 14.61 -2.65
C MET A 64 -11.37 15.80 -3.51
N GLY A 65 -10.87 15.89 -4.75
CA GLY A 65 -11.19 16.96 -5.69
C GLY A 65 -10.64 18.32 -5.28
N THR A 66 -9.76 18.39 -4.30
CA THR A 66 -9.07 19.60 -3.85
C THR A 66 -7.71 19.27 -3.25
N THR A 67 -6.79 20.24 -3.28
CA THR A 67 -5.52 20.19 -2.53
C THR A 67 -5.58 21.03 -1.26
N ALA A 68 -6.72 21.65 -0.94
CA ALA A 68 -6.91 22.35 0.32
C ALA A 68 -6.90 21.37 1.51
N ASP A 69 -6.41 21.84 2.65
CA ASP A 69 -6.39 21.07 3.90
C ASP A 69 -7.72 21.19 4.67
N ALA A 70 -8.43 22.29 4.49
CA ALA A 70 -9.71 22.55 5.13
C ALA A 70 -10.60 23.50 4.32
N GLY A 71 -11.92 23.34 4.46
CA GLY A 71 -12.93 24.27 3.99
C GLY A 71 -13.64 24.96 5.14
N ILE A 72 -13.92 26.26 5.04
CA ILE A 72 -14.76 27.00 6.00
C ILE A 72 -15.96 27.53 5.24
N THR A 73 -17.15 27.10 5.62
CA THR A 73 -18.40 27.51 4.98
C THR A 73 -18.92 28.84 5.50
N ASN A 74 -19.69 29.55 4.68
CA ASN A 74 -20.37 30.83 5.02
C ASN A 74 -19.42 31.93 5.53
N VAL A 75 -18.24 32.03 4.91
CA VAL A 75 -17.21 33.02 5.30
C VAL A 75 -17.55 34.41 4.77
N THR A 76 -17.41 35.44 5.61
CA THR A 76 -17.58 36.83 5.20
C THR A 76 -16.35 37.41 4.49
N GLU A 77 -16.51 38.48 3.74
CA GLU A 77 -15.37 39.17 3.08
C GLU A 77 -14.32 39.66 4.09
N GLU A 78 -14.74 40.11 5.28
CA GLU A 78 -13.83 40.55 6.32
C GLU A 78 -12.99 39.39 6.84
N GLN A 79 -13.64 38.25 7.12
CA GLN A 79 -12.96 37.02 7.55
C GLN A 79 -12.01 36.47 6.47
N LEU A 80 -12.37 36.57 5.18
CA LEU A 80 -11.46 36.16 4.08
C LEU A 80 -10.17 36.95 4.09
N VAL A 81 -10.26 38.28 4.37
CA VAL A 81 -9.06 39.11 4.48
C VAL A 81 -8.23 38.75 5.71
N GLU A 82 -8.86 38.44 6.83
CA GLU A 82 -8.16 38.01 8.05
C GLU A 82 -7.50 36.62 7.87
N ILE A 83 -8.21 35.66 7.31
CA ILE A 83 -7.67 34.34 6.99
C ILE A 83 -6.43 34.46 6.09
N SER A 84 -6.52 35.28 5.04
CA SER A 84 -5.40 35.45 4.10
C SER A 84 -4.16 36.13 4.70
N LYS A 85 -4.31 36.83 5.82
CA LYS A 85 -3.22 37.50 6.56
C LYS A 85 -2.58 36.59 7.63
N SER A 86 -3.25 35.51 8.00
CA SER A 86 -2.73 34.61 9.03
C SER A 86 -1.43 33.95 8.57
N SER A 87 -0.44 33.90 9.45
CA SER A 87 0.84 33.22 9.19
C SER A 87 0.73 31.68 9.08
N LEU A 88 -0.42 31.14 9.46
CA LEU A 88 -0.72 29.71 9.36
C LEU A 88 -1.11 29.32 7.94
N VAL A 89 -1.61 30.26 7.14
CA VAL A 89 -2.23 30.02 5.84
C VAL A 89 -1.21 30.24 4.72
N LEU A 90 -1.13 29.30 3.79
CA LEU A 90 -0.29 29.41 2.58
C LEU A 90 -1.04 30.14 1.47
N ASP A 91 -2.26 29.69 1.18
CA ASP A 91 -3.17 30.30 0.21
C ASP A 91 -4.63 30.00 0.57
N VAL A 92 -5.54 30.81 0.02
CA VAL A 92 -6.98 30.72 0.23
C VAL A 92 -7.69 30.75 -1.12
N GLY A 93 -8.32 29.65 -1.45
CA GLY A 93 -9.26 29.55 -2.55
C GLY A 93 -10.66 29.97 -2.11
N ILE A 94 -11.44 30.51 -3.03
CA ILE A 94 -12.82 30.89 -2.79
C ILE A 94 -13.70 30.10 -3.73
N GLN A 95 -14.66 29.40 -3.17
CA GLN A 95 -15.70 28.69 -3.90
C GLN A 95 -17.06 29.25 -3.49
N GLN A 96 -17.92 29.54 -4.46
CA GLN A 96 -19.30 29.94 -4.21
C GLN A 96 -20.25 29.09 -5.03
N ARG A 97 -21.15 28.39 -4.34
CA ARG A 97 -22.22 27.64 -4.98
C ARG A 97 -23.36 28.59 -5.27
N LEU A 98 -23.69 28.74 -6.54
CA LEU A 98 -24.72 29.69 -7.01
C LEU A 98 -26.08 29.00 -7.21
N GLY A 99 -26.08 27.68 -7.48
CA GLY A 99 -27.30 26.97 -7.73
C GLY A 99 -27.08 25.52 -8.17
N SER A 100 -28.08 24.96 -8.83
CA SER A 100 -28.02 23.58 -9.36
C SER A 100 -28.65 23.51 -10.75
N VAL A 101 -28.17 22.54 -11.55
CA VAL A 101 -28.68 22.26 -12.92
C VAL A 101 -29.77 21.22 -12.83
N ASP A 102 -30.90 21.44 -13.57
CA ASP A 102 -31.98 20.48 -13.76
C ASP A 102 -32.38 20.48 -15.24
N THR A 103 -31.51 19.95 -16.07
CA THR A 103 -31.79 19.75 -17.51
C THR A 103 -32.31 18.34 -17.74
N GLU A 104 -33.30 18.18 -18.59
CA GLU A 104 -33.98 16.88 -18.83
C GLU A 104 -33.00 15.73 -19.18
N GLN A 105 -31.98 16.04 -19.95
CA GLN A 105 -30.89 15.09 -20.34
C GLN A 105 -29.96 14.75 -19.16
N LEU A 106 -29.98 15.57 -18.10
CA LEU A 106 -29.10 15.47 -16.92
C LEU A 106 -29.89 15.20 -15.63
N ARG A 107 -31.14 14.72 -15.73
CA ARG A 107 -32.00 14.43 -14.56
C ARG A 107 -31.35 13.48 -13.55
N ASN A 108 -30.49 12.60 -14.04
CA ASN A 108 -29.75 11.66 -13.22
C ASN A 108 -28.39 12.22 -12.74
N ALA A 109 -28.10 13.49 -13.03
CA ALA A 109 -26.87 14.14 -12.60
C ALA A 109 -27.18 15.27 -11.63
N ARG A 110 -26.46 15.31 -10.50
CA ARG A 110 -26.54 16.42 -9.54
C ARG A 110 -25.40 17.37 -9.80
N LEU A 111 -25.66 18.39 -10.62
CA LEU A 111 -24.63 19.37 -11.00
C LEU A 111 -24.86 20.67 -10.23
N GLY A 112 -23.84 21.09 -9.46
CA GLY A 112 -23.82 22.40 -8.85
C GLY A 112 -23.30 23.46 -9.84
N VAL A 113 -23.98 24.59 -9.92
CA VAL A 113 -23.47 25.79 -10.62
C VAL A 113 -22.53 26.51 -9.64
N VAL A 114 -21.25 26.58 -9.96
CA VAL A 114 -20.21 27.01 -9.02
C VAL A 114 -19.29 28.04 -9.68
N TRP A 115 -19.01 29.11 -8.95
CA TRP A 115 -17.93 30.04 -9.26
C TRP A 115 -16.77 29.81 -8.30
N ILE A 116 -15.54 29.89 -8.83
CA ILE A 116 -14.31 29.81 -8.04
C ILE A 116 -13.34 30.91 -8.47
N ASN A 117 -12.50 31.39 -7.53
CA ASN A 117 -11.47 32.36 -7.84
C ASN A 117 -10.22 31.71 -8.46
N ASP A 118 -9.29 32.53 -8.96
CA ASP A 118 -8.07 32.06 -9.63
C ASP A 118 -7.22 31.16 -8.72
N THR A 119 -7.12 31.49 -7.42
CA THR A 119 -6.37 30.66 -6.44
C THR A 119 -6.99 29.27 -6.30
N GLU A 120 -8.32 29.18 -6.16
CA GLU A 120 -9.01 27.89 -6.08
C GLU A 120 -8.82 27.10 -7.38
N TRP A 121 -8.94 27.76 -8.55
CA TRP A 121 -8.76 27.10 -9.82
C TRP A 121 -7.34 26.58 -10.01
N GLU A 122 -6.32 27.46 -9.92
CA GLU A 122 -4.93 27.13 -10.25
C GLU A 122 -4.27 26.23 -9.21
N HIS A 123 -4.52 26.50 -7.91
CA HIS A 123 -3.81 25.81 -6.83
C HIS A 123 -4.55 24.61 -6.28
N HIS A 124 -5.90 24.65 -6.25
CA HIS A 124 -6.65 23.58 -5.58
C HIS A 124 -7.36 22.64 -6.55
N ARG A 125 -7.93 23.14 -7.67
CA ARG A 125 -8.72 22.33 -8.60
C ARG A 125 -7.89 21.74 -9.74
N LEU A 126 -7.10 22.55 -10.41
CA LEU A 126 -6.32 22.12 -11.57
C LEU A 126 -5.40 20.89 -11.29
N PRO A 127 -4.76 20.75 -10.10
CA PRO A 127 -4.00 19.55 -9.76
C PRO A 127 -4.85 18.28 -9.62
N THR A 128 -6.15 18.39 -9.39
CA THR A 128 -7.06 17.27 -9.14
C THR A 128 -7.75 16.74 -10.39
N ILE A 129 -7.69 17.44 -11.49
CA ILE A 129 -8.34 17.13 -12.77
C ILE A 129 -7.29 16.82 -13.85
N SER A 130 -7.72 16.32 -14.98
CA SER A 130 -6.85 16.11 -16.15
C SER A 130 -7.57 16.38 -17.46
N GLY A 131 -6.86 16.27 -18.59
CA GLY A 131 -7.47 16.41 -19.92
C GLY A 131 -8.16 17.75 -20.13
N VAL A 132 -7.69 18.81 -19.47
CA VAL A 132 -8.25 20.16 -19.59
C VAL A 132 -8.04 20.68 -21.02
N VAL A 133 -9.14 21.00 -21.70
CA VAL A 133 -9.15 21.60 -23.03
C VAL A 133 -9.91 22.92 -22.92
N GLY A 134 -9.38 24.01 -23.48
CA GLY A 134 -9.94 25.33 -23.37
C GLY A 134 -9.49 26.09 -22.12
N ASN A 135 -10.27 27.07 -21.67
CA ASN A 135 -9.95 27.94 -20.56
C ASN A 135 -11.11 28.04 -19.56
N TYR A 136 -10.80 28.46 -18.33
CA TYR A 136 -11.81 28.79 -17.35
C TYR A 136 -12.73 29.92 -17.88
N PRO A 137 -14.07 29.89 -17.62
CA PRO A 137 -15.02 30.87 -18.16
C PRO A 137 -14.70 32.29 -17.74
N LEU A 138 -14.71 33.24 -18.70
CA LEU A 138 -14.45 34.65 -18.44
C LEU A 138 -15.70 35.51 -18.70
N SER A 139 -16.48 35.18 -19.73
CA SER A 139 -17.69 35.93 -20.06
C SER A 139 -18.94 35.35 -19.37
N LYS A 140 -19.99 36.18 -19.23
CA LYS A 140 -21.25 35.76 -18.61
C LYS A 140 -21.90 34.53 -19.27
N SER A 141 -21.72 34.38 -20.58
CA SER A 141 -22.31 33.28 -21.35
C SER A 141 -21.41 32.04 -21.50
N GLU A 142 -20.28 32.02 -20.82
CA GLU A 142 -19.34 30.90 -20.89
C GLU A 142 -19.47 29.96 -19.69
N ILE A 143 -19.33 28.66 -19.98
CA ILE A 143 -19.30 27.59 -18.99
C ILE A 143 -18.20 26.59 -19.27
N MET A 144 -17.77 25.87 -18.21
CA MET A 144 -16.85 24.76 -18.30
C MET A 144 -17.44 23.53 -17.65
N LEU A 145 -17.38 22.38 -18.34
CA LEU A 145 -18.07 21.13 -17.96
C LEU A 145 -17.11 19.95 -17.88
N PRO A 146 -17.41 18.97 -17.01
CA PRO A 146 -16.71 17.69 -17.07
C PRO A 146 -17.10 16.88 -18.30
N THR A 147 -16.15 16.08 -18.82
CA THR A 147 -16.34 15.26 -20.04
C THR A 147 -17.54 14.31 -19.92
N TRP A 148 -17.75 13.69 -18.77
CA TRP A 148 -18.85 12.76 -18.57
C TRP A 148 -20.24 13.43 -18.65
N VAL A 149 -20.34 14.71 -18.30
CA VAL A 149 -21.58 15.49 -18.45
C VAL A 149 -21.89 15.70 -19.94
N LEU A 150 -20.87 16.05 -20.74
CA LEU A 150 -21.01 16.20 -22.18
C LEU A 150 -21.41 14.85 -22.86
N GLU A 151 -20.83 13.75 -22.41
CA GLU A 151 -21.19 12.40 -22.87
C GLU A 151 -22.66 12.06 -22.55
N GLN A 152 -23.14 12.37 -21.32
CA GLN A 152 -24.56 12.20 -20.97
C GLN A 152 -25.52 13.07 -21.79
N MET A 153 -25.05 14.25 -22.21
CA MET A 153 -25.79 15.10 -23.17
C MET A 153 -25.73 14.59 -24.61
N GLY A 154 -25.04 13.47 -24.88
CA GLY A 154 -24.87 12.89 -26.23
C GLY A 154 -23.79 13.56 -27.05
N ILE A 155 -22.92 14.37 -26.46
CA ILE A 155 -21.85 15.12 -27.13
C ILE A 155 -20.56 14.31 -27.01
N SER A 156 -20.22 13.53 -28.03
CA SER A 156 -19.02 12.67 -28.05
C SER A 156 -17.75 13.38 -28.54
N ASP A 157 -17.86 14.50 -29.23
CA ASP A 157 -16.72 15.30 -29.72
C ASP A 157 -16.95 16.80 -29.41
N PRO A 158 -16.68 17.21 -28.14
CA PRO A 158 -16.93 18.57 -27.71
C PRO A 158 -15.97 19.56 -28.36
N GLN A 159 -16.51 20.65 -28.90
CA GLN A 159 -15.76 21.74 -29.52
C GLN A 159 -15.87 23.01 -28.69
N ILE A 160 -14.74 23.71 -28.46
CA ILE A 160 -14.76 25.01 -27.78
C ILE A 160 -15.59 26.01 -28.57
N GLY A 161 -16.48 26.75 -27.90
CA GLY A 161 -17.41 27.73 -28.49
C GLY A 161 -18.74 27.11 -28.97
N MET A 162 -18.97 25.79 -28.79
CA MET A 162 -20.29 25.21 -29.08
C MET A 162 -21.35 25.71 -28.06
N GLU A 163 -22.58 25.77 -28.50
CA GLU A 163 -23.73 26.16 -27.68
C GLU A 163 -24.24 24.99 -26.83
N ILE A 164 -24.38 25.22 -25.54
CA ILE A 164 -24.90 24.29 -24.57
C ILE A 164 -26.13 24.91 -23.92
N VAL A 165 -27.26 24.25 -24.02
CA VAL A 165 -28.50 24.70 -23.36
C VAL A 165 -28.60 24.03 -21.98
N LEU A 166 -28.68 24.82 -20.93
CA LEU A 166 -28.86 24.35 -19.58
C LEU A 166 -30.06 25.01 -18.90
N SER A 167 -30.85 24.19 -18.23
CA SER A 167 -31.88 24.65 -17.28
C SER A 167 -31.30 24.55 -15.87
N TYR A 168 -31.34 25.64 -15.12
CA TYR A 168 -30.74 25.73 -13.79
C TYR A 168 -31.59 26.59 -12.86
N GLN A 169 -31.43 26.41 -11.56
CA GLN A 169 -32.00 27.24 -10.50
C GLN A 169 -30.88 27.95 -9.73
N ILE A 170 -31.16 29.15 -9.24
CA ILE A 170 -30.24 29.97 -8.46
C ILE A 170 -30.69 30.03 -7.01
N GLY A 171 -29.76 29.79 -6.07
CA GLY A 171 -30.08 29.76 -4.63
C GLY A 171 -31.10 28.68 -4.30
N ASP A 172 -31.99 29.01 -3.39
CA ASP A 172 -33.11 28.14 -2.97
C ASP A 172 -34.42 28.44 -3.74
N SER A 173 -34.34 29.18 -4.84
CA SER A 173 -35.49 29.46 -5.70
C SER A 173 -35.99 28.18 -6.33
N TYR A 174 -37.29 28.03 -6.45
CA TYR A 174 -37.92 26.92 -7.20
C TYR A 174 -38.11 27.25 -8.70
N ASP A 175 -37.69 28.44 -9.13
CA ASP A 175 -37.84 28.88 -10.52
C ASP A 175 -36.64 28.43 -11.34
N TYR A 176 -36.89 27.67 -12.40
CA TYR A 176 -35.86 27.23 -13.34
C TYR A 176 -35.74 28.26 -14.47
N VAL A 177 -34.50 28.62 -14.77
CA VAL A 177 -34.13 29.47 -15.89
C VAL A 177 -33.40 28.61 -16.92
N THR A 178 -33.78 28.78 -18.20
CA THR A 178 -33.10 28.06 -19.29
C THR A 178 -32.34 29.09 -20.13
N ASP A 179 -31.01 28.94 -20.17
CA ASP A 179 -30.12 29.79 -20.95
C ASP A 179 -29.22 28.96 -21.89
N THR A 180 -28.73 29.63 -22.93
CA THR A 180 -27.75 29.06 -23.85
C THR A 180 -26.37 29.60 -23.52
N PHE A 181 -25.45 28.69 -23.21
CA PHE A 181 -24.07 29.00 -22.86
C PHE A 181 -23.12 28.55 -23.97
N LEU A 182 -21.94 29.14 -24.01
CA LEU A 182 -20.82 28.72 -24.86
C LEU A 182 -19.85 27.88 -24.04
N LEU A 183 -19.46 26.73 -24.56
CA LEU A 183 -18.47 25.87 -23.92
C LEU A 183 -17.09 26.51 -24.02
N SER A 184 -16.56 27.06 -22.91
CA SER A 184 -15.22 27.66 -22.85
C SER A 184 -14.13 26.62 -22.62
N GLY A 185 -14.50 25.51 -22.00
CA GLY A 185 -13.57 24.40 -21.72
C GLY A 185 -14.27 23.16 -21.18
N TYR A 186 -13.54 22.05 -21.19
CA TYR A 186 -13.97 20.82 -20.56
C TYR A 186 -12.78 20.08 -19.92
N TYR A 187 -13.07 19.20 -18.98
CA TYR A 187 -12.06 18.50 -18.18
C TYR A 187 -12.52 17.12 -17.75
N THR A 188 -11.58 16.27 -17.39
CA THR A 188 -11.86 14.97 -16.75
C THR A 188 -11.62 15.08 -15.25
N ASP A 189 -12.66 14.83 -14.46
CA ASP A 189 -12.62 14.76 -13.01
C ASP A 189 -12.58 13.30 -12.54
N TYR A 190 -12.18 13.10 -11.28
CA TYR A 190 -11.98 11.78 -10.68
C TYR A 190 -12.69 11.62 -9.34
N ILE A 191 -13.48 12.60 -8.95
CA ILE A 191 -14.14 12.61 -7.66
C ILE A 191 -15.14 11.45 -7.60
N PRO A 192 -15.35 10.78 -6.44
CA PRO A 192 -16.41 9.77 -6.27
C PRO A 192 -17.79 10.30 -6.63
N MET A 193 -17.92 11.63 -6.73
CA MET A 193 -19.10 12.28 -7.28
C MET A 193 -19.44 11.79 -8.69
N ARG A 194 -18.44 11.41 -9.52
CA ARG A 194 -18.68 10.86 -10.86
C ARG A 194 -19.46 9.54 -10.81
N THR A 195 -19.13 8.65 -9.86
CA THR A 195 -19.84 7.39 -9.69
C THR A 195 -21.26 7.59 -9.18
N ASN A 196 -21.52 8.71 -8.50
CA ASN A 196 -22.83 9.13 -8.00
C ASN A 196 -23.45 10.21 -8.90
N ASN A 197 -22.98 10.38 -10.15
CA ASN A 197 -23.42 11.40 -11.11
C ASN A 197 -23.48 12.82 -10.55
N ARG A 198 -22.55 13.18 -9.67
CA ARG A 198 -22.39 14.52 -9.10
C ARG A 198 -21.22 15.24 -9.77
N GLY A 199 -21.37 16.55 -9.96
CA GLY A 199 -20.29 17.34 -10.56
C GLY A 199 -20.56 18.84 -10.45
N TYR A 200 -19.69 19.62 -11.07
CA TYR A 200 -19.76 21.06 -11.08
C TYR A 200 -19.78 21.62 -12.50
N VAL A 201 -20.64 22.61 -12.72
CA VAL A 201 -20.63 23.50 -13.86
C VAL A 201 -19.92 24.75 -13.41
N TYR A 202 -18.73 25.02 -13.92
CA TYR A 202 -18.02 26.25 -13.62
C TYR A 202 -18.51 27.40 -14.48
N VAL A 203 -18.73 28.55 -13.81
CA VAL A 203 -19.19 29.78 -14.44
C VAL A 203 -18.24 30.95 -14.11
N SER A 204 -18.31 32.00 -14.92
CA SER A 204 -17.46 33.18 -14.76
C SER A 204 -17.86 34.08 -13.58
N SER A 205 -16.95 34.97 -13.16
CA SER A 205 -17.28 36.07 -12.23
C SER A 205 -18.35 36.97 -12.80
N ALA A 206 -18.31 37.25 -14.13
CA ALA A 206 -19.31 38.07 -14.80
C ALA A 206 -20.73 37.46 -14.73
N PHE A 207 -20.85 36.13 -14.77
CA PHE A 207 -22.11 35.46 -14.54
C PHE A 207 -22.57 35.64 -13.10
N LYS A 208 -21.72 35.36 -12.12
CA LYS A 208 -22.00 35.56 -10.69
C LYS A 208 -22.48 36.98 -10.38
N ASP A 209 -21.74 37.98 -10.86
CA ASP A 209 -22.04 39.39 -10.61
C ASP A 209 -23.35 39.84 -11.29
N SER A 210 -23.81 39.15 -12.33
CA SER A 210 -25.10 39.41 -12.99
C SER A 210 -26.32 38.92 -12.22
N LEU A 211 -26.11 38.05 -11.22
CA LEU A 211 -27.18 37.55 -10.37
C LEU A 211 -27.51 38.61 -9.32
N ASN A 212 -28.64 39.26 -9.43
CA ASN A 212 -29.12 40.26 -8.45
C ASN A 212 -29.61 39.64 -7.11
N VAL A 213 -29.03 38.49 -6.72
CA VAL A 213 -29.43 37.75 -5.53
C VAL A 213 -28.30 37.83 -4.50
N SER A 214 -28.66 38.13 -3.25
CA SER A 214 -27.70 38.07 -2.14
C SER A 214 -27.41 36.59 -1.84
N LEU A 215 -26.18 36.17 -2.13
CA LEU A 215 -25.70 34.81 -1.92
C LEU A 215 -24.71 34.77 -0.74
N ASP A 216 -24.92 35.61 0.25
CA ASP A 216 -23.95 35.86 1.34
C ASP A 216 -23.61 34.57 2.15
N ASN A 217 -24.48 33.59 2.20
CA ASN A 217 -24.30 32.37 2.96
C ASN A 217 -23.80 31.18 2.12
N SER A 218 -23.30 31.38 0.90
CA SER A 218 -22.89 30.31 -0.01
C SER A 218 -21.38 30.29 -0.33
N VAL A 219 -20.61 31.14 0.36
CA VAL A 219 -19.15 31.27 0.14
C VAL A 219 -18.40 30.29 1.04
N THR A 220 -17.55 29.49 0.44
CA THR A 220 -16.64 28.57 1.15
C THR A 220 -15.20 29.02 0.91
N ALA A 221 -14.44 29.22 1.98
CA ALA A 221 -13.00 29.44 1.92
C ALA A 221 -12.29 28.08 1.96
N MET A 222 -11.56 27.76 0.90
CA MET A 222 -10.72 26.57 0.81
C MET A 222 -9.29 26.93 1.20
N ILE A 223 -8.80 26.40 2.29
CA ILE A 223 -7.56 26.83 2.95
C ILE A 223 -6.49 25.75 2.80
N ARG A 224 -5.30 26.17 2.38
CA ARG A 224 -4.10 25.36 2.49
C ARG A 224 -3.18 25.95 3.53
N PHE A 225 -2.76 25.15 4.51
CA PHE A 225 -1.90 25.60 5.60
C PHE A 225 -0.42 25.59 5.22
N GLN A 226 0.35 26.44 5.88
CA GLN A 226 1.80 26.48 5.72
C GLN A 226 2.46 25.41 6.61
N GLY A 227 3.24 24.50 6.01
CA GLY A 227 3.97 23.46 6.72
C GLY A 227 3.26 22.11 6.72
N ASN A 228 3.79 21.15 7.51
CA ASN A 228 3.30 19.77 7.62
C ASN A 228 2.57 19.52 8.95
N ASP A 229 2.09 20.55 9.61
CA ASP A 229 1.31 20.37 10.84
C ASP A 229 -0.07 19.77 10.52
N ASN A 230 -0.65 19.08 11.48
CA ASN A 230 -1.98 18.49 11.34
C ASN A 230 -3.02 19.60 11.06
N ALA A 231 -3.85 19.40 10.03
CA ALA A 231 -4.90 20.34 9.63
C ALA A 231 -5.84 20.68 10.80
N ASP A 232 -6.22 19.70 11.62
CA ASP A 232 -7.04 19.89 12.82
C ASP A 232 -6.45 20.96 13.77
N LYS A 233 -5.15 20.83 14.10
CA LYS A 233 -4.48 21.78 14.99
C LYS A 233 -4.37 23.17 14.40
N ASN A 234 -4.20 23.26 13.08
CA ASN A 234 -4.13 24.55 12.40
C ASN A 234 -5.51 25.20 12.31
N CYS A 235 -6.58 24.41 12.10
CA CYS A 235 -7.95 24.91 12.19
C CYS A 235 -8.28 25.44 13.58
N GLU A 236 -7.90 24.70 14.66
CA GLU A 236 -8.08 25.16 16.02
C GLU A 236 -7.31 26.45 16.34
N ARG A 237 -6.08 26.60 15.82
CA ARG A 237 -5.32 27.84 15.96
C ARG A 237 -5.99 29.00 15.22
N LEU A 238 -6.46 28.73 13.99
CA LEU A 238 -7.14 29.74 13.18
C LEU A 238 -8.45 30.19 13.85
N ARG A 239 -9.21 29.31 14.48
CA ARG A 239 -10.40 29.64 15.28
C ARG A 239 -10.12 30.53 16.49
N ARG A 240 -8.89 30.53 17.00
CA ARG A 240 -8.48 31.39 18.12
C ARG A 240 -7.99 32.77 17.63
N GLU A 241 -7.58 32.85 16.38
CA GLU A 241 -7.08 34.10 15.76
C GLU A 241 -8.21 34.93 15.16
N ILE A 242 -9.28 34.32 14.69
CA ILE A 242 -10.38 34.94 13.96
C ILE A 242 -11.69 34.55 14.62
N ASP A 243 -12.57 35.54 14.81
CA ASP A 243 -13.92 35.35 15.33
C ASP A 243 -14.82 34.79 14.23
N PHE A 244 -15.30 33.55 14.42
CA PHE A 244 -16.28 32.90 13.54
C PHE A 244 -17.65 32.91 14.22
N THR A 245 -18.71 33.05 13.41
CA THR A 245 -20.10 33.09 13.88
C THR A 245 -20.70 31.67 13.96
N GLU A 246 -21.73 31.51 14.80
CA GLU A 246 -22.54 30.28 14.83
C GLU A 246 -23.11 29.99 13.43
N GLY A 247 -22.97 28.74 12.95
CA GLY A 247 -23.40 28.34 11.61
C GLY A 247 -22.30 28.28 10.56
N GLN A 248 -21.06 28.70 10.89
CA GLN A 248 -19.89 28.47 10.06
C GLN A 248 -19.25 27.10 10.40
N THR A 249 -19.17 26.20 9.43
CA THR A 249 -18.56 24.86 9.65
C THR A 249 -17.15 24.80 9.11
N PHE A 250 -16.26 24.14 9.85
CA PHE A 250 -14.93 23.80 9.42
C PHE A 250 -14.95 22.34 8.93
N GLU A 251 -14.83 22.18 7.65
CA GLU A 251 -14.72 20.87 7.02
C GLU A 251 -13.24 20.56 6.77
N ILE A 252 -12.67 19.68 7.57
CA ILE A 252 -11.31 19.23 7.33
C ILE A 252 -11.36 18.27 6.16
N VAL A 253 -10.57 18.56 5.12
CA VAL A 253 -10.40 17.62 4.02
C VAL A 253 -9.58 16.45 4.55
N PRO A 254 -10.13 15.23 4.61
CA PRO A 254 -9.43 14.08 5.12
C PRO A 254 -8.41 13.61 4.08
N LEU A 255 -7.46 14.48 3.74
CA LEU A 255 -6.24 14.04 3.09
C LEU A 255 -5.59 13.14 4.12
N GLU A 256 -5.77 11.83 3.99
CA GLU A 256 -5.08 10.88 4.84
C GLU A 256 -3.57 11.16 4.75
N GLN A 257 -3.09 12.06 5.60
CA GLN A 257 -1.65 12.19 5.91
C GLN A 257 -1.12 10.86 6.46
N ALA A 258 -2.06 9.92 6.67
CA ALA A 258 -1.89 8.78 7.53
C ALA A 258 -0.78 7.86 7.08
N ASN A 259 -0.27 7.80 5.95
CA ASN A 259 0.68 6.72 5.67
C ASN A 259 1.91 7.10 4.82
N GLY A 260 2.05 8.32 4.38
CA GLY A 260 3.25 8.75 3.64
C GLY A 260 4.53 8.49 4.43
N GLY A 261 4.55 8.84 5.71
CA GLY A 261 5.68 8.59 6.60
C GLY A 261 5.94 7.10 6.85
N THR A 262 4.90 6.30 7.03
CA THR A 262 5.02 4.84 7.22
C THR A 262 5.46 4.13 5.94
N ILE A 263 4.97 4.55 4.78
CA ILE A 263 5.41 4.02 3.48
C ILE A 263 6.88 4.35 3.24
N ILE A 264 7.29 5.60 3.43
CA ILE A 264 8.68 6.03 3.30
C ILE A 264 9.57 5.27 4.28
N LEU A 265 9.15 5.11 5.54
CA LEU A 265 9.88 4.33 6.54
C LEU A 265 10.03 2.87 6.12
N ALA A 266 8.98 2.24 5.60
CA ALA A 266 9.02 0.87 5.09
C ALA A 266 10.00 0.72 3.92
N VAL A 267 10.00 1.67 2.96
CA VAL A 267 10.94 1.71 1.84
C VAL A 267 12.39 1.88 2.34
N ILE A 268 12.63 2.75 3.32
CA ILE A 268 13.95 2.94 3.93
C ILE A 268 14.43 1.67 4.63
N ILE A 269 13.58 1.03 5.44
CA ILE A 269 13.90 -0.23 6.13
C ILE A 269 14.27 -1.31 5.12
N LEU A 270 13.48 -1.46 4.06
CA LEU A 270 13.75 -2.41 2.98
C LEU A 270 15.06 -2.11 2.25
N ALA A 271 15.33 -0.83 1.94
CA ALA A 271 16.58 -0.40 1.31
C ALA A 271 17.79 -0.68 2.20
N VAL A 272 17.71 -0.45 3.51
CA VAL A 272 18.76 -0.78 4.48
C VAL A 272 18.99 -2.30 4.52
N PHE A 273 17.92 -3.10 4.50
CA PHE A 273 18.02 -4.56 4.49
C PHE A 273 18.70 -5.09 3.21
N ILE A 274 18.30 -4.57 2.04
CA ILE A 274 18.91 -4.88 0.75
C ILE A 274 20.41 -4.51 0.74
N SER A 275 20.72 -3.33 1.27
CA SER A 275 22.10 -2.86 1.35
C SER A 275 22.96 -3.71 2.26
N PHE A 276 22.39 -4.16 3.39
CA PHE A 276 23.09 -5.09 4.28
C PHE A 276 23.37 -6.42 3.59
N SER A 277 22.40 -6.97 2.83
CA SER A 277 22.62 -8.18 2.02
C SER A 277 23.69 -7.99 0.94
N GLY A 278 23.63 -6.87 0.22
CA GLY A 278 24.66 -6.48 -0.75
C GLY A 278 26.05 -6.28 -0.13
N TYR A 279 26.10 -5.64 1.05
CA TYR A 279 27.33 -5.50 1.84
C TYR A 279 27.96 -6.88 2.16
N LEU A 280 27.16 -7.83 2.66
CA LEU A 280 27.64 -9.17 2.98
C LEU A 280 28.24 -9.87 1.75
N LEU A 281 27.57 -9.76 0.61
CA LEU A 281 28.03 -10.34 -0.66
C LEU A 281 29.33 -9.71 -1.13
N ILE A 282 29.40 -8.39 -1.23
CA ILE A 282 30.57 -7.65 -1.69
C ILE A 282 31.76 -7.84 -0.73
N TYR A 283 31.49 -7.77 0.58
CA TYR A 283 32.50 -8.04 1.61
C TYR A 283 33.09 -9.44 1.46
N ASN A 284 32.24 -10.48 1.26
CA ASN A 284 32.70 -11.84 1.11
C ASN A 284 33.59 -12.02 -0.14
N ILE A 285 33.17 -11.44 -1.28
CA ILE A 285 33.93 -11.49 -2.53
C ILE A 285 35.31 -10.84 -2.35
N LEU A 286 35.36 -9.65 -1.77
CA LEU A 286 36.59 -8.93 -1.55
C LEU A 286 37.49 -9.57 -0.47
N TYR A 287 36.89 -10.09 0.60
CA TYR A 287 37.59 -10.78 1.68
C TYR A 287 38.31 -12.03 1.18
N VAL A 288 37.58 -12.86 0.43
CA VAL A 288 38.17 -14.06 -0.20
C VAL A 288 39.24 -13.72 -1.21
N SER A 289 39.01 -12.67 -2.01
CA SER A 289 40.02 -12.14 -2.94
C SER A 289 41.31 -11.80 -2.23
N VAL A 290 41.21 -11.03 -1.17
CA VAL A 290 42.39 -10.58 -0.42
C VAL A 290 43.14 -11.73 0.22
N ILE A 291 42.45 -12.72 0.78
CA ILE A 291 43.06 -13.91 1.38
C ILE A 291 43.87 -14.68 0.32
N LYS A 292 43.31 -14.86 -0.88
CA LYS A 292 43.97 -15.54 -1.98
C LYS A 292 45.22 -14.77 -2.48
N ASP A 293 45.16 -13.46 -2.50
CA ASP A 293 46.23 -12.58 -2.98
C ASP A 293 47.20 -12.16 -1.85
N VAL A 294 47.09 -12.70 -0.62
CA VAL A 294 47.97 -12.34 0.50
C VAL A 294 49.45 -12.55 0.17
N GLN A 295 49.83 -13.66 -0.47
CA GLN A 295 51.20 -13.90 -0.89
C GLN A 295 51.67 -12.87 -1.91
N PHE A 296 50.86 -12.49 -2.88
CA PHE A 296 51.14 -11.45 -3.85
C PHE A 296 51.39 -10.10 -3.18
N TYR A 297 50.56 -9.71 -2.23
CA TYR A 297 50.75 -8.48 -1.45
C TYR A 297 51.97 -8.54 -0.54
N GLY A 298 52.28 -9.74 -0.01
CA GLY A 298 53.54 -9.96 0.73
C GLY A 298 54.75 -9.74 -0.14
N ARG A 299 54.80 -10.30 -1.37
CA ARG A 299 55.85 -10.08 -2.36
C ARG A 299 55.99 -8.60 -2.75
N LEU A 300 54.87 -7.87 -2.88
CA LEU A 300 54.89 -6.43 -3.13
C LEU A 300 55.55 -5.66 -1.95
N LYS A 301 55.31 -6.08 -0.70
CA LYS A 301 55.91 -5.47 0.49
C LYS A 301 57.43 -5.73 0.56
N THR A 302 57.92 -6.89 0.10
CA THR A 302 59.38 -7.15 0.06
C THR A 302 60.12 -6.23 -0.92
N ILE A 303 59.40 -5.71 -1.95
CA ILE A 303 59.91 -4.75 -2.94
C ILE A 303 59.72 -3.30 -2.44
N GLY A 304 59.20 -3.09 -1.18
CA GLY A 304 59.08 -1.77 -0.59
C GLY A 304 57.69 -1.11 -0.70
N THR A 305 56.64 -1.83 -1.13
CA THR A 305 55.26 -1.27 -1.18
C THR A 305 54.70 -1.03 0.23
N THR A 306 54.23 0.19 0.47
CA THR A 306 53.71 0.57 1.78
C THR A 306 52.30 0.02 2.05
N GLN A 307 51.87 -0.07 3.30
CA GLN A 307 50.50 -0.45 3.69
C GLN A 307 49.43 0.46 3.05
N ARG A 308 49.70 1.75 2.91
CA ARG A 308 48.79 2.72 2.31
C ARG A 308 48.59 2.45 0.80
N GLN A 309 49.69 2.11 0.09
CA GLN A 309 49.64 1.79 -1.33
C GLN A 309 48.83 0.50 -1.60
N ILE A 310 49.00 -0.54 -0.79
CA ILE A 310 48.18 -1.78 -0.92
C ILE A 310 46.70 -1.50 -0.70
N LYS A 311 46.37 -0.72 0.33
CA LYS A 311 44.96 -0.31 0.54
C LYS A 311 44.41 0.46 -0.67
N ARG A 312 45.17 1.39 -1.24
CA ARG A 312 44.80 2.16 -2.43
C ARG A 312 44.59 1.26 -3.64
N ILE A 313 45.41 0.21 -3.84
CA ILE A 313 45.20 -0.76 -4.92
C ILE A 313 43.85 -1.45 -4.79
N ILE A 314 43.46 -1.91 -3.59
CA ILE A 314 42.20 -2.59 -3.36
C ILE A 314 41.01 -1.64 -3.57
N TYR A 315 41.10 -0.40 -3.07
CA TYR A 315 40.07 0.61 -3.33
C TYR A 315 39.94 0.94 -4.83
N LYS A 316 41.07 1.04 -5.56
CA LYS A 316 41.06 1.26 -7.02
C LYS A 316 40.42 0.06 -7.77
N GLN A 317 40.57 -1.18 -7.27
CA GLN A 317 39.90 -2.35 -7.82
C GLN A 317 38.38 -2.26 -7.54
N ALA A 318 37.99 -1.96 -6.31
CA ALA A 318 36.56 -1.81 -5.91
C ALA A 318 35.88 -0.71 -6.75
N ILE A 319 36.54 0.45 -6.91
CA ILE A 319 35.98 1.56 -7.73
C ILE A 319 35.80 1.12 -9.20
N ARG A 320 36.77 0.41 -9.80
CA ARG A 320 36.61 -0.04 -11.19
C ARG A 320 35.50 -1.05 -11.39
N ILE A 321 35.33 -1.98 -10.45
CA ILE A 321 34.23 -2.92 -10.47
C ILE A 321 32.90 -2.17 -10.32
N SER A 322 32.87 -1.14 -9.45
CA SER A 322 31.69 -0.29 -9.25
C SER A 322 31.32 0.52 -10.49
N CYS A 323 32.34 1.08 -11.19
CA CYS A 323 32.11 1.83 -12.43
C CYS A 323 31.48 0.99 -13.55
N ILE A 324 31.54 -0.34 -13.48
CA ILE A 324 30.90 -1.24 -14.44
C ILE A 324 29.56 -1.77 -13.85
N GLY A 325 29.58 -2.27 -12.61
CA GLY A 325 28.44 -2.93 -12.00
C GLY A 325 27.29 -1.98 -11.67
N ILE A 326 27.58 -0.78 -11.16
CA ILE A 326 26.52 0.19 -10.80
C ILE A 326 25.74 0.65 -12.04
N PRO A 327 26.37 1.10 -13.17
CA PRO A 327 25.59 1.47 -14.34
C PRO A 327 24.74 0.34 -14.91
N ILE A 328 25.23 -0.90 -14.92
CA ILE A 328 24.44 -2.06 -15.36
C ILE A 328 23.23 -2.25 -14.43
N GLY A 329 23.42 -2.17 -13.13
CA GLY A 329 22.32 -2.28 -12.16
C GLY A 329 21.29 -1.15 -12.28
N LEU A 330 21.75 0.09 -12.50
CA LEU A 330 20.86 1.24 -12.74
C LEU A 330 20.06 1.08 -14.04
N LEU A 331 20.70 0.60 -15.12
CA LEU A 331 19.99 0.33 -16.38
C LEU A 331 18.92 -0.75 -16.22
N LEU A 332 19.23 -1.84 -15.53
CA LEU A 332 18.22 -2.87 -15.22
C LEU A 332 17.10 -2.30 -14.33
N GLY A 333 17.44 -1.46 -13.37
CA GLY A 333 16.47 -0.75 -12.54
C GLY A 333 15.58 0.18 -13.36
N ALA A 334 16.14 0.89 -14.33
CA ALA A 334 15.38 1.74 -15.25
C ALA A 334 14.40 0.92 -16.11
N VAL A 335 14.82 -0.24 -16.63
CA VAL A 335 13.92 -1.15 -17.38
C VAL A 335 12.73 -1.58 -16.54
N VAL A 336 12.94 -1.91 -15.26
CA VAL A 336 11.83 -2.23 -14.33
C VAL A 336 10.97 -1.01 -14.08
N SER A 337 11.59 0.16 -13.82
CA SER A 337 10.86 1.40 -13.55
C SER A 337 9.96 1.84 -14.68
N PHE A 338 10.40 1.72 -15.93
CA PHE A 338 9.61 2.13 -17.09
C PHE A 338 8.68 1.06 -17.64
N GLY A 339 9.06 -0.21 -17.54
CA GLY A 339 8.31 -1.31 -18.14
C GLY A 339 7.34 -1.97 -17.17
N ILE A 340 7.81 -2.28 -15.98
CA ILE A 340 7.06 -3.12 -15.03
C ILE A 340 6.23 -2.27 -14.07
N VAL A 341 6.80 -1.19 -13.53
CA VAL A 341 6.12 -0.36 -12.52
C VAL A 341 4.82 0.26 -13.03
N PRO A 342 4.75 0.87 -14.25
CA PRO A 342 3.49 1.41 -14.77
C PRO A 342 2.42 0.33 -14.92
N TYR A 343 2.80 -0.83 -15.45
CA TYR A 343 1.87 -1.95 -15.62
C TYR A 343 1.25 -2.39 -14.28
N PHE A 344 2.08 -2.51 -13.24
CA PHE A 344 1.59 -2.90 -11.92
C PHE A 344 0.78 -1.81 -11.23
N LEU A 345 1.17 -0.54 -11.37
CA LEU A 345 0.38 0.55 -10.82
C LEU A 345 -0.99 0.62 -11.50
N ASN A 346 -1.04 0.50 -12.82
CA ASN A 346 -2.32 0.47 -13.54
C ASN A 346 -3.18 -0.71 -13.10
N MET A 347 -2.61 -1.91 -12.95
CA MET A 347 -3.34 -3.10 -12.47
C MET A 347 -3.82 -2.93 -11.03
N MET A 348 -3.03 -2.31 -10.17
CA MET A 348 -3.38 -2.08 -8.76
C MET A 348 -4.52 -1.07 -8.58
N TYR A 349 -4.69 -0.18 -9.53
CA TYR A 349 -5.63 0.93 -9.45
C TYR A 349 -6.66 0.94 -10.59
N SER A 350 -6.74 -0.13 -11.42
CA SER A 350 -7.59 -0.19 -12.60
C SER A 350 -9.08 -0.29 -12.30
N THR A 351 -9.46 -0.70 -11.11
CA THR A 351 -10.83 -1.13 -10.81
C THR A 351 -11.79 0.02 -10.52
N ASN A 352 -11.32 1.22 -10.16
CA ASN A 352 -12.25 2.25 -9.69
C ASN A 352 -12.13 3.64 -10.30
N SER A 353 -11.21 3.87 -11.19
CA SER A 353 -11.20 5.16 -11.89
C SER A 353 -10.06 5.24 -12.89
N ASP A 354 -10.31 5.86 -14.01
CA ASP A 354 -9.32 6.42 -14.92
C ASP A 354 -8.38 7.45 -14.24
N VAL A 355 -8.20 7.33 -12.90
CA VAL A 355 -7.44 8.29 -12.06
C VAL A 355 -6.00 8.41 -12.53
N GLY A 356 -5.55 7.48 -13.36
CA GLY A 356 -4.21 7.45 -13.90
C GLY A 356 -3.16 7.07 -12.85
N THR A 357 -2.02 6.66 -13.33
CA THR A 357 -0.88 6.30 -12.50
C THR A 357 0.29 7.21 -12.81
N LYS A 358 1.01 7.65 -11.78
CA LYS A 358 2.20 8.46 -11.93
C LYS A 358 3.45 7.66 -11.64
N VAL A 359 4.22 7.38 -12.68
CA VAL A 359 5.54 6.76 -12.50
C VAL A 359 6.54 7.83 -12.12
N SER A 360 7.12 7.71 -10.93
CA SER A 360 8.16 8.62 -10.48
C SER A 360 9.45 8.35 -11.22
N PHE A 361 9.76 9.19 -12.20
CA PHE A 361 11.05 9.24 -12.85
C PHE A 361 11.86 10.43 -12.33
N SER A 362 12.24 10.38 -11.07
CA SER A 362 13.14 11.37 -10.52
C SER A 362 14.60 10.96 -10.75
N PRO A 363 15.43 11.77 -11.41
CA PRO A 363 16.88 11.52 -11.51
C PRO A 363 17.53 11.32 -10.15
N PHE A 364 16.96 11.90 -9.09
CA PHE A 364 17.46 11.76 -7.72
C PHE A 364 17.39 10.33 -7.20
N ILE A 365 16.42 9.50 -7.67
CA ILE A 365 16.33 8.08 -7.33
C ILE A 365 17.57 7.35 -7.84
N PHE A 366 17.95 7.57 -9.09
CA PHE A 366 19.09 6.92 -9.72
C PHE A 366 20.43 7.40 -9.14
N ILE A 367 20.56 8.70 -8.90
CA ILE A 367 21.75 9.29 -8.25
C ILE A 367 21.85 8.78 -6.81
N GLY A 368 20.76 8.78 -6.06
CA GLY A 368 20.71 8.28 -4.69
C GLY A 368 21.08 6.79 -4.62
N ALA A 369 20.50 5.95 -5.49
CA ALA A 369 20.83 4.54 -5.59
C ALA A 369 22.31 4.29 -5.96
N ALA A 370 22.87 5.08 -6.88
CA ALA A 370 24.27 5.01 -7.25
C ALA A 370 25.20 5.35 -6.07
N ILE A 371 24.91 6.47 -5.39
CA ILE A 371 25.69 6.94 -4.23
C ILE A 371 25.59 5.90 -3.10
N PHE A 372 24.40 5.44 -2.80
CA PHE A 372 24.17 4.49 -1.73
C PHE A 372 24.86 3.14 -1.98
N THR A 373 24.78 2.63 -3.22
CA THR A 373 25.49 1.42 -3.63
C THR A 373 27.01 1.63 -3.56
N PHE A 374 27.50 2.77 -4.02
CA PHE A 374 28.92 3.09 -3.98
C PHE A 374 29.46 3.16 -2.54
N ILE A 375 28.73 3.80 -1.63
CA ILE A 375 29.06 3.85 -0.20
C ILE A 375 29.10 2.43 0.38
N THR A 376 28.11 1.58 0.07
CA THR A 376 28.07 0.18 0.50
C THR A 376 29.32 -0.59 0.05
N VAL A 377 29.77 -0.39 -1.18
CA VAL A 377 30.99 -1.00 -1.70
C VAL A 377 32.23 -0.50 -0.96
N MET A 378 32.32 0.81 -0.73
CA MET A 378 33.44 1.41 -0.02
C MET A 378 33.56 0.86 1.43
N ILE A 379 32.43 0.77 2.13
CA ILE A 379 32.37 0.19 3.49
C ILE A 379 32.74 -1.30 3.45
N ALA A 380 32.21 -2.07 2.49
CA ALA A 380 32.54 -3.49 2.34
C ALA A 380 34.03 -3.74 2.04
N SER A 381 34.68 -2.83 1.34
CA SER A 381 36.13 -2.93 1.00
C SER A 381 37.06 -2.55 2.14
N MET A 382 36.61 -1.83 3.18
CA MET A 382 37.50 -1.30 4.24
C MET A 382 38.20 -2.41 5.04
N LYS A 383 37.47 -3.43 5.52
CA LYS A 383 38.08 -4.53 6.29
C LYS A 383 39.03 -5.39 5.46
N PRO A 384 38.69 -5.85 4.23
CA PRO A 384 39.62 -6.54 3.34
C PRO A 384 40.87 -5.74 3.06
N ALA A 385 40.76 -4.44 2.74
CA ALA A 385 41.91 -3.55 2.50
C ALA A 385 42.83 -3.41 3.73
N LYS A 386 42.25 -3.37 4.95
CA LYS A 386 42.99 -3.34 6.21
C LYS A 386 43.75 -4.65 6.40
N ILE A 387 43.16 -5.79 6.16
CA ILE A 387 43.79 -7.12 6.27
C ILE A 387 44.97 -7.23 5.32
N ALA A 388 44.76 -6.94 4.02
CA ALA A 388 45.84 -6.97 3.03
C ALA A 388 47.03 -6.06 3.39
N GLY A 389 46.71 -4.87 3.89
CA GLY A 389 47.74 -3.91 4.31
C GLY A 389 48.49 -4.29 5.60
N SER A 390 47.91 -5.08 6.51
CA SER A 390 48.51 -5.43 7.81
C SER A 390 49.41 -6.67 7.78
N VAL A 391 49.31 -7.53 6.77
CA VAL A 391 50.10 -8.78 6.69
C VAL A 391 51.62 -8.45 6.52
N SER A 392 52.49 -9.06 7.38
CA SER A 392 53.92 -8.91 7.25
C SER A 392 54.48 -9.74 6.06
N PRO A 393 55.60 -9.35 5.44
CA PRO A 393 56.21 -10.11 4.35
C PRO A 393 56.47 -11.57 4.70
N ILE A 394 57.00 -11.82 5.90
CA ILE A 394 57.35 -13.16 6.39
C ILE A 394 56.09 -13.99 6.62
N ALA A 395 55.09 -13.42 7.26
CA ALA A 395 53.81 -14.08 7.47
C ALA A 395 53.04 -14.35 6.15
N ALA A 396 53.20 -13.49 5.13
CA ALA A 396 52.63 -13.70 3.81
C ALA A 396 53.30 -14.83 3.02
N LEU A 397 54.59 -14.99 3.13
CA LEU A 397 55.35 -16.10 2.48
C LEU A 397 55.02 -17.45 3.16
N GLN A 398 54.86 -17.45 4.48
CA GLN A 398 54.48 -18.63 5.24
C GLN A 398 52.95 -18.86 5.33
N TYR A 399 52.16 -17.96 4.68
CA TYR A 399 50.69 -18.04 4.72
C TYR A 399 50.24 -19.22 3.86
N THR A 400 50.22 -20.40 4.48
CA THR A 400 49.40 -21.51 4.00
C THR A 400 47.99 -21.30 4.51
N ALA A 401 47.01 -21.38 3.61
CA ALA A 401 45.57 -21.26 3.98
C ALA A 401 45.15 -22.29 5.04
N ALA A 402 46.06 -23.09 5.55
CA ALA A 402 45.93 -24.20 6.46
C ALA A 402 46.37 -23.95 7.90
N SER A 403 46.67 -22.70 8.31
CA SER A 403 47.03 -22.40 9.69
C SER A 403 45.77 -22.33 10.57
N THR A 404 45.11 -23.45 10.76
CA THR A 404 44.24 -23.68 11.90
C THR A 404 45.01 -24.37 13.01
N LYS A 405 44.90 -23.85 14.22
CA LYS A 405 45.31 -24.55 15.44
C LYS A 405 44.61 -25.89 15.49
N SER A 406 45.27 -26.92 14.96
CA SER A 406 44.80 -28.29 15.09
C SER A 406 44.88 -28.71 16.54
N SER A 407 43.78 -28.71 17.23
CA SER A 407 43.62 -29.51 18.45
C SER A 407 43.69 -30.95 18.00
N ALA A 408 44.86 -31.58 18.26
CA ALA A 408 45.00 -33.01 18.05
C ALA A 408 44.08 -33.77 18.98
N ARG A 409 42.86 -34.01 18.56
CA ARG A 409 41.91 -34.98 19.16
C ARG A 409 42.07 -36.29 18.42
N ASN A 410 42.44 -37.35 19.14
CA ASN A 410 42.49 -38.73 18.64
C ASN A 410 41.25 -39.08 17.81
N CYS A 411 41.44 -39.23 16.51
CA CYS A 411 40.39 -39.66 15.55
C CYS A 411 40.55 -41.09 15.13
N SER A 412 40.09 -42.03 15.95
CA SER A 412 39.82 -43.40 15.46
C SER A 412 38.50 -43.38 14.71
N LYS A 413 38.50 -43.70 13.39
CA LYS A 413 37.39 -43.79 12.43
C LYS A 413 36.74 -42.43 12.04
N MET A 414 37.39 -41.69 11.14
CA MET A 414 36.86 -40.47 10.56
C MET A 414 35.82 -40.75 9.48
N LYS A 415 34.51 -40.56 9.80
CA LYS A 415 33.43 -40.64 8.81
C LYS A 415 33.49 -39.47 7.85
N LEU A 416 33.22 -39.69 6.53
CA LEU A 416 33.17 -38.62 5.50
C LEU A 416 32.27 -37.43 5.90
N SER A 417 31.17 -37.72 6.61
CA SER A 417 30.26 -36.68 7.10
C SER A 417 30.90 -35.72 8.11
N ARG A 418 31.71 -36.23 9.02
CA ARG A 418 32.44 -35.42 10.01
C ARG A 418 33.54 -34.57 9.36
N MET A 419 34.18 -35.15 8.31
CA MET A 419 35.18 -34.42 7.53
C MET A 419 34.53 -33.27 6.76
N ALA A 420 33.37 -33.46 6.14
CA ALA A 420 32.62 -32.44 5.46
C ALA A 420 32.16 -31.35 6.43
N TRP A 421 31.67 -31.72 7.62
CA TRP A 421 31.28 -30.74 8.67
C TRP A 421 32.45 -29.87 9.12
N ASN A 422 33.59 -30.46 9.42
CA ASN A 422 34.79 -29.73 9.82
C ASN A 422 35.30 -28.81 8.70
N ASN A 423 35.13 -29.20 7.44
CA ASN A 423 35.49 -28.37 6.29
C ASN A 423 34.62 -27.14 6.15
N VAL A 424 33.30 -27.27 6.38
CA VAL A 424 32.36 -26.15 6.35
C VAL A 424 32.78 -25.09 7.37
N PHE A 425 33.12 -25.45 8.59
CA PHE A 425 33.46 -24.50 9.67
C PHE A 425 34.94 -24.11 9.72
N ARG A 426 35.78 -24.63 8.84
CA ARG A 426 37.22 -24.33 8.77
C ARG A 426 37.50 -22.84 8.63
N ASN A 427 36.74 -22.15 7.78
CA ASN A 427 36.78 -20.70 7.60
C ASN A 427 35.53 -20.05 8.20
N ALA A 428 35.38 -20.10 9.51
CA ALA A 428 34.18 -19.68 10.22
C ALA A 428 33.61 -18.32 9.78
N LYS A 429 34.48 -17.32 9.50
CA LYS A 429 34.02 -15.99 9.06
C LYS A 429 33.31 -16.02 7.69
N SER A 430 33.87 -16.71 6.69
CA SER A 430 33.26 -16.83 5.36
C SER A 430 32.00 -17.68 5.41
N THR A 431 32.03 -18.76 6.19
CA THR A 431 30.89 -19.67 6.40
C THR A 431 29.72 -18.96 7.08
N THR A 432 29.97 -18.18 8.14
CA THR A 432 28.92 -17.39 8.79
C THR A 432 28.27 -16.37 7.85
N LEU A 433 29.08 -15.74 6.96
CA LEU A 433 28.56 -14.81 5.96
C LEU A 433 27.62 -15.50 4.96
N VAL A 434 27.97 -16.73 4.53
CA VAL A 434 27.11 -17.52 3.65
C VAL A 434 25.82 -17.93 4.35
N PHE A 435 25.92 -18.44 5.58
CA PHE A 435 24.73 -18.76 6.38
C PHE A 435 23.82 -17.56 6.59
N ALA A 436 24.39 -16.40 6.96
CA ALA A 436 23.63 -15.17 7.13
C ALA A 436 22.94 -14.77 5.81
N SER A 437 23.65 -14.81 4.69
CA SER A 437 23.12 -14.41 3.39
C SER A 437 21.98 -15.31 2.90
N LEU A 438 22.13 -16.66 3.02
CA LEU A 438 21.06 -17.61 2.69
C LEU A 438 19.89 -17.52 3.67
N PHE A 439 20.19 -17.35 4.96
CA PHE A 439 19.19 -17.14 6.00
C PHE A 439 18.32 -15.92 5.72
N PHE A 440 18.94 -14.76 5.45
CA PHE A 440 18.20 -13.54 5.13
C PHE A 440 17.34 -13.69 3.88
N GLY A 441 17.86 -14.34 2.82
CA GLY A 441 17.10 -14.59 1.61
C GLY A 441 15.87 -15.49 1.85
N LEU A 442 16.06 -16.61 2.54
CA LEU A 442 14.98 -17.53 2.88
C LEU A 442 13.97 -16.93 3.87
N SER A 443 14.45 -16.16 4.88
CA SER A 443 13.58 -15.53 5.87
C SER A 443 12.73 -14.42 5.28
N LEU A 444 13.31 -13.58 4.40
CA LEU A 444 12.52 -12.56 3.73
C LEU A 444 11.46 -13.19 2.82
N PHE A 445 11.84 -14.24 2.07
CA PHE A 445 10.88 -14.97 1.25
C PHE A 445 9.73 -15.54 2.10
N LEU A 446 10.04 -16.13 3.25
CA LEU A 446 9.05 -16.66 4.19
C LEU A 446 8.12 -15.57 4.73
N VAL A 447 8.69 -14.43 5.14
CA VAL A 447 7.91 -13.29 5.68
C VAL A 447 6.98 -12.72 4.62
N VAL A 448 7.50 -12.38 3.45
CA VAL A 448 6.71 -11.75 2.40
C VAL A 448 5.61 -12.68 1.89
N THR A 449 5.97 -13.94 1.58
CA THR A 449 4.97 -14.92 1.14
C THR A 449 3.96 -15.26 2.23
N GLY A 450 4.37 -15.30 3.50
CA GLY A 450 3.47 -15.57 4.63
C GLY A 450 2.46 -14.45 4.86
N LEU A 451 2.90 -13.18 4.85
CA LEU A 451 2.01 -12.03 4.99
C LEU A 451 1.01 -11.95 3.83
N LEU A 452 1.48 -12.10 2.59
CA LEU A 452 0.62 -12.05 1.40
C LEU A 452 -0.31 -13.25 1.25
N HIS A 453 0.07 -14.40 1.79
CA HIS A 453 -0.79 -15.58 1.78
C HIS A 453 -1.90 -15.50 2.84
N GLY A 454 -1.66 -14.75 3.91
CA GLY A 454 -2.65 -14.49 4.95
C GLY A 454 -3.75 -13.51 4.53
N LEU A 455 -3.56 -12.75 3.45
CA LEU A 455 -4.58 -11.88 2.88
C LEU A 455 -5.51 -12.69 1.99
N SER A 456 -6.77 -12.84 2.40
CA SER A 456 -7.81 -13.53 1.64
C SER A 456 -8.85 -12.52 1.16
N PRO A 457 -9.21 -12.52 -0.13
CA PRO A 457 -10.33 -11.74 -0.64
C PRO A 457 -11.65 -12.05 0.11
N GLU A 458 -11.90 -13.31 0.41
CA GLU A 458 -13.10 -13.75 1.12
C GLU A 458 -13.19 -13.13 2.52
N ASN A 459 -12.06 -13.10 3.26
CA ASN A 459 -12.01 -12.48 4.59
C ASN A 459 -12.19 -10.96 4.52
N TYR A 460 -11.67 -10.33 3.47
CA TYR A 460 -11.87 -8.90 3.23
C TYR A 460 -13.34 -8.59 2.97
N VAL A 461 -13.96 -9.35 2.08
CA VAL A 461 -15.35 -9.12 1.66
C VAL A 461 -16.36 -9.48 2.76
N SER A 462 -16.07 -10.50 3.59
CA SER A 462 -16.97 -10.90 4.70
C SER A 462 -17.25 -9.78 5.71
N GLN A 463 -16.47 -8.71 5.70
CA GLN A 463 -16.65 -7.55 6.59
C GLN A 463 -17.59 -6.49 6.01
N TRP A 464 -17.86 -6.54 4.70
CA TRP A 464 -18.70 -5.54 4.02
C TRP A 464 -20.19 -5.85 4.05
N GLY A 465 -20.57 -6.99 4.57
CA GLY A 465 -21.96 -7.38 4.69
C GLY A 465 -22.15 -8.90 4.65
N VAL A 466 -23.33 -9.35 5.04
CA VAL A 466 -23.70 -10.76 4.97
C VAL A 466 -24.23 -11.12 3.59
N SER A 467 -24.83 -10.18 2.87
CA SER A 467 -25.43 -10.39 1.54
C SER A 467 -24.41 -10.28 0.43
N ASP A 468 -24.60 -11.06 -0.63
CA ASP A 468 -23.72 -11.01 -1.80
C ASP A 468 -23.96 -9.75 -2.64
N PHE A 469 -25.22 -9.29 -2.69
CA PHE A 469 -25.62 -8.04 -3.31
C PHE A 469 -26.56 -7.24 -2.42
N ALA A 470 -26.48 -5.92 -2.52
CA ALA A 470 -27.46 -5.02 -1.95
C ALA A 470 -27.64 -3.78 -2.84
N LEU A 471 -28.88 -3.35 -2.97
CA LEU A 471 -29.25 -2.06 -3.55
C LEU A 471 -29.73 -1.15 -2.44
N THR A 472 -29.25 0.07 -2.42
CA THR A 472 -29.64 1.07 -1.43
C THR A 472 -29.53 2.46 -2.03
N TYR A 473 -30.09 3.46 -1.36
CA TYR A 473 -29.96 4.88 -1.76
C TYR A 473 -29.90 5.76 -0.51
N SER A 474 -29.65 7.05 -0.66
CA SER A 474 -29.57 7.95 0.47
C SER A 474 -30.90 8.01 1.23
N ILE A 475 -30.86 7.87 2.56
CA ILE A 475 -32.05 7.98 3.41
C ILE A 475 -32.74 9.34 3.31
N HIS A 476 -32.00 10.38 2.92
CA HIS A 476 -32.49 11.74 2.72
C HIS A 476 -33.21 11.94 1.37
N GLU A 477 -33.24 10.93 0.52
CA GLU A 477 -33.96 10.97 -0.75
C GLU A 477 -35.46 11.11 -0.50
N ARG A 478 -36.11 11.98 -1.29
CA ARG A 478 -37.54 12.24 -1.12
C ARG A 478 -38.41 11.35 -1.98
N GLU A 479 -37.85 10.83 -3.04
CA GLU A 479 -38.52 9.93 -4.00
C GLU A 479 -38.34 8.47 -3.60
N ASP A 480 -39.25 7.64 -4.00
CA ASP A 480 -39.18 6.19 -3.85
C ASP A 480 -38.42 5.61 -5.06
N LEU A 481 -37.12 5.38 -4.89
CA LEU A 481 -36.25 4.95 -6.00
C LEU A 481 -36.34 3.44 -6.25
N ILE A 482 -36.66 2.64 -5.22
CA ILE A 482 -36.78 1.19 -5.34
C ILE A 482 -38.29 0.82 -5.35
N SER A 483 -38.86 0.72 -6.56
CA SER A 483 -40.27 0.38 -6.72
C SER A 483 -40.54 -1.11 -6.46
N SER A 484 -41.83 -1.45 -6.21
CA SER A 484 -42.25 -2.84 -6.05
C SER A 484 -42.06 -3.68 -7.33
N GLU A 485 -42.14 -3.04 -8.51
CA GLU A 485 -41.88 -3.66 -9.80
C GLU A 485 -40.36 -4.04 -9.89
N MET A 486 -39.46 -3.12 -9.51
CA MET A 486 -38.02 -3.37 -9.48
C MET A 486 -37.68 -4.52 -8.51
N VAL A 487 -38.26 -4.55 -7.33
CA VAL A 487 -38.10 -5.67 -6.37
C VAL A 487 -38.56 -7.00 -6.96
N SER A 488 -39.66 -6.99 -7.68
CA SER A 488 -40.18 -8.19 -8.35
C SER A 488 -39.29 -8.65 -9.50
N GLU A 489 -38.77 -7.71 -10.28
CA GLU A 489 -37.81 -7.98 -11.36
C GLU A 489 -36.51 -8.58 -10.86
N ILE A 490 -35.95 -8.00 -9.81
CA ILE A 490 -34.73 -8.52 -9.12
C ILE A 490 -35.02 -9.94 -8.61
N GLY A 491 -36.15 -10.18 -7.95
CA GLY A 491 -36.50 -11.51 -7.43
C GLY A 491 -36.71 -12.59 -8.48
N GLN A 492 -36.82 -12.24 -9.77
CA GLN A 492 -36.94 -13.18 -10.89
C GLN A 492 -35.63 -13.49 -11.61
N LEU A 493 -34.55 -12.85 -11.23
CA LEU A 493 -33.23 -13.13 -11.82
C LEU A 493 -32.74 -14.54 -11.43
N ASP A 494 -32.11 -15.22 -12.36
CA ASP A 494 -31.59 -16.56 -12.14
C ASP A 494 -30.42 -16.54 -11.13
N GLY A 495 -30.46 -17.43 -10.16
CA GLY A 495 -29.40 -17.60 -9.16
C GLY A 495 -29.56 -16.75 -7.90
N ILE A 496 -30.68 -16.01 -7.74
CA ILE A 496 -30.96 -15.26 -6.52
C ILE A 496 -31.51 -16.17 -5.42
N GLU A 497 -30.97 -15.99 -4.23
CA GLU A 497 -31.39 -16.67 -3.02
C GLU A 497 -31.60 -15.64 -1.89
N ASN A 498 -32.46 -15.97 -0.93
CA ASN A 498 -32.64 -15.22 0.32
C ASN A 498 -32.89 -13.70 0.14
N LEU A 499 -33.84 -13.31 -0.70
CA LEU A 499 -34.18 -11.88 -0.87
C LEU A 499 -34.70 -11.29 0.45
N ARG A 500 -34.10 -10.16 0.85
CA ARG A 500 -34.38 -9.48 2.13
C ARG A 500 -34.65 -8.01 1.89
N LEU A 501 -35.69 -7.48 2.49
CA LEU A 501 -36.10 -6.10 2.33
C LEU A 501 -35.92 -5.32 3.64
N THR A 502 -35.42 -4.12 3.53
CA THR A 502 -35.36 -3.16 4.63
C THR A 502 -36.23 -1.97 4.24
N TYR A 503 -37.10 -1.59 5.11
CA TYR A 503 -38.04 -0.48 4.94
C TYR A 503 -37.64 0.71 5.80
N ALA A 504 -37.85 1.92 5.32
CA ALA A 504 -37.64 3.15 6.07
C ALA A 504 -38.81 4.12 5.92
N PRO A 505 -39.09 4.97 6.92
CA PRO A 505 -40.03 6.07 6.74
C PRO A 505 -39.46 7.11 5.77
N TYR A 506 -40.32 7.94 5.18
CA TYR A 506 -39.89 9.07 4.41
C TYR A 506 -39.15 10.12 5.27
N PRO A 507 -38.19 10.89 4.72
CA PRO A 507 -37.37 11.84 5.48
C PRO A 507 -38.18 12.93 6.19
N GLN A 508 -39.38 13.24 5.65
CA GLN A 508 -40.28 14.25 6.20
C GLN A 508 -40.97 13.82 7.49
N VAL A 509 -40.95 12.51 7.78
CA VAL A 509 -41.61 11.94 8.97
C VAL A 509 -40.51 11.63 9.98
N ALA A 510 -40.21 12.59 10.86
CA ALA A 510 -39.24 12.40 11.92
C ALA A 510 -39.76 11.46 13.00
N ALA A 511 -38.92 10.55 13.44
CA ALA A 511 -39.11 9.82 14.70
C ALA A 511 -37.98 10.23 15.64
N ASP A 512 -38.32 10.69 16.81
CA ASP A 512 -37.36 10.99 17.85
C ASP A 512 -37.25 9.77 18.77
N VAL A 513 -36.05 9.21 18.88
CA VAL A 513 -35.75 8.17 19.86
C VAL A 513 -35.30 8.85 21.13
N VAL A 514 -36.04 8.58 22.20
CA VAL A 514 -35.72 9.16 23.51
C VAL A 514 -34.70 8.26 24.20
N TYR A 515 -33.47 8.75 24.28
CA TYR A 515 -32.42 8.13 25.07
C TYR A 515 -32.29 8.80 26.43
N ASP A 516 -31.88 8.03 27.45
CA ASP A 516 -31.47 8.57 28.73
C ASP A 516 -30.15 9.38 28.57
N ASP A 517 -30.05 10.51 29.24
CA ASP A 517 -28.81 11.35 29.23
C ASP A 517 -27.58 10.54 29.60
N ALA A 518 -27.69 9.56 30.44
CA ALA A 518 -26.61 8.66 30.83
C ALA A 518 -26.09 7.85 29.64
N VAL A 519 -26.99 7.35 28.76
CA VAL A 519 -26.63 6.58 27.56
C VAL A 519 -25.90 7.46 26.57
N PHE A 520 -26.33 8.70 26.40
CA PHE A 520 -25.66 9.67 25.52
C PHE A 520 -24.22 9.96 26.01
N HIS A 521 -24.05 10.28 27.30
CA HIS A 521 -22.72 10.56 27.85
C HIS A 521 -21.79 9.35 27.82
N GLU A 522 -22.29 8.15 28.04
CA GLU A 522 -21.48 6.93 27.96
C GLU A 522 -21.11 6.59 26.52
N PHE A 523 -21.99 6.85 25.57
CA PHE A 523 -21.72 6.72 24.15
C PHE A 523 -20.60 7.69 23.71
N LEU A 524 -20.67 8.95 24.12
CA LEU A 524 -19.61 9.93 23.86
C LEU A 524 -18.28 9.49 24.46
N ALA A 525 -18.29 8.98 25.70
CA ALA A 525 -17.08 8.48 26.37
C ALA A 525 -16.47 7.27 25.63
N SER A 526 -17.29 6.45 24.98
CA SER A 526 -16.83 5.31 24.17
C SER A 526 -16.15 5.74 22.86
N LEU A 527 -16.48 6.93 22.35
CA LEU A 527 -15.91 7.50 21.12
C LEU A 527 -14.73 8.42 21.37
N ASP A 528 -14.56 8.92 22.61
CA ASP A 528 -13.50 9.87 22.96
C ASP A 528 -12.12 9.23 22.75
N GLY A 529 -11.28 9.93 21.99
CA GLY A 529 -9.96 9.43 21.59
C GLY A 529 -9.97 8.38 20.46
N VAL A 530 -11.13 7.91 20.01
CA VAL A 530 -11.25 7.01 18.87
C VAL A 530 -11.19 7.84 17.58
N ASN A 531 -10.32 7.48 16.64
CA ASN A 531 -10.13 8.19 15.36
C ASN A 531 -9.86 9.71 15.49
N GLY A 532 -9.31 10.16 16.64
CA GLY A 532 -9.03 11.58 16.90
C GLY A 532 -10.25 12.42 17.27
N ILE A 533 -11.36 11.79 17.62
CA ILE A 533 -12.54 12.48 18.19
C ILE A 533 -12.16 12.99 19.57
N ASP A 534 -12.33 14.29 19.81
CA ASP A 534 -12.09 14.98 21.08
C ASP A 534 -13.32 15.80 21.44
N PHE A 535 -14.03 15.40 22.48
CA PHE A 535 -15.22 16.08 22.99
C PHE A 535 -14.92 17.16 24.04
N SER A 536 -13.67 17.49 24.27
CA SER A 536 -13.31 18.68 25.08
C SER A 536 -13.65 20.00 24.37
N ASP A 537 -13.90 19.95 23.04
CA ASP A 537 -14.39 21.07 22.24
C ASP A 537 -15.93 21.17 22.35
N PRO A 538 -16.47 22.25 22.96
CA PRO A 538 -17.91 22.42 23.13
C PRO A 538 -18.70 22.43 21.81
N ALA A 539 -18.11 22.97 20.73
CA ALA A 539 -18.79 23.03 19.44
C ALA A 539 -18.93 21.64 18.79
N LYS A 540 -17.93 20.77 18.96
CA LYS A 540 -18.02 19.38 18.51
C LYS A 540 -19.06 18.61 19.31
N LEU A 541 -19.08 18.80 20.62
CA LEU A 541 -20.07 18.20 21.51
C LEU A 541 -21.49 18.62 21.12
N GLU A 542 -21.74 19.92 20.90
CA GLU A 542 -23.03 20.45 20.51
C GLU A 542 -23.46 19.91 19.13
N ASN A 543 -22.57 19.87 18.16
CA ASN A 543 -22.86 19.26 16.85
C ASN A 543 -23.23 17.76 16.97
N TYR A 544 -22.54 17.04 17.84
CA TYR A 544 -22.89 15.64 18.11
C TYR A 544 -24.24 15.51 18.82
N GLN A 545 -24.56 16.38 19.75
CA GLN A 545 -25.87 16.41 20.41
C GLN A 545 -27.01 16.72 19.44
N GLN A 546 -26.83 17.72 18.56
CA GLN A 546 -27.85 18.09 17.57
C GLN A 546 -28.07 16.98 16.52
N ASN A 547 -27.06 16.15 16.25
CA ASN A 547 -27.14 15.04 15.31
C ASN A 547 -27.36 13.66 15.99
N PHE A 548 -27.58 13.62 17.31
CA PHE A 548 -27.78 12.40 18.06
C PHE A 548 -29.22 11.91 17.92
N PHE A 549 -29.56 11.46 16.73
CA PHE A 549 -30.85 10.82 16.45
C PHE A 549 -30.64 9.51 15.67
N SER A 550 -31.55 8.57 15.82
CA SER A 550 -31.45 7.22 15.22
C SER A 550 -32.29 7.12 13.95
N GLY A 551 -31.78 6.32 13.01
CA GLY A 551 -32.63 5.75 11.95
C GLY A 551 -33.53 4.66 12.53
N VAL A 552 -34.80 4.63 12.11
CA VAL A 552 -35.76 3.56 12.44
C VAL A 552 -36.08 2.80 11.17
N PHE A 553 -35.78 1.51 11.17
CA PHE A 553 -35.92 0.65 10.00
C PHE A 553 -36.85 -0.52 10.29
N GLY A 554 -37.62 -0.92 9.30
CA GLY A 554 -38.44 -2.14 9.35
C GLY A 554 -37.76 -3.27 8.60
N ILE A 555 -37.73 -4.46 9.18
CA ILE A 555 -37.28 -5.69 8.51
C ILE A 555 -38.35 -6.76 8.56
N ASP A 556 -38.33 -7.67 7.59
CA ASP A 556 -39.26 -8.78 7.54
C ASP A 556 -38.78 -9.98 8.39
N SER A 557 -39.68 -10.97 8.57
CA SER A 557 -39.36 -12.17 9.34
C SER A 557 -38.26 -13.02 8.70
N ALA A 558 -38.16 -13.05 7.37
CA ALA A 558 -37.11 -13.77 6.67
C ALA A 558 -35.72 -13.17 6.99
N TYR A 559 -35.66 -11.87 7.06
CA TYR A 559 -34.42 -11.18 7.48
C TYR A 559 -34.06 -11.48 8.94
N LEU A 560 -35.05 -11.48 9.84
CA LEU A 560 -34.82 -11.83 11.24
C LEU A 560 -34.37 -13.28 11.41
N GLU A 561 -34.90 -14.21 10.63
CA GLU A 561 -34.42 -15.61 10.66
C GLU A 561 -32.95 -15.73 10.29
N GLU A 562 -32.49 -14.94 9.30
CA GLU A 562 -31.06 -14.91 8.93
C GLU A 562 -30.20 -14.33 10.05
N ILE A 563 -30.64 -13.24 10.68
CA ILE A 563 -29.97 -12.66 11.85
C ILE A 563 -29.91 -13.70 12.98
N ASN A 564 -30.97 -14.43 13.23
CA ASN A 564 -31.05 -15.44 14.28
C ASN A 564 -30.02 -16.60 14.08
N LYS A 565 -29.65 -16.92 12.85
CA LYS A 565 -28.59 -17.91 12.57
C LYS A 565 -27.20 -17.47 13.10
N THR A 566 -26.97 -16.17 13.23
CA THR A 566 -25.69 -15.58 13.68
C THR A 566 -25.64 -15.28 15.17
N LEU A 567 -26.81 -15.27 15.84
CA LEU A 567 -26.94 -14.94 17.27
C LEU A 567 -26.79 -16.20 18.15
N ASN A 568 -26.10 -16.06 19.28
CA ASN A 568 -26.00 -17.12 20.29
C ASN A 568 -27.35 -17.43 20.95
N LEU A 569 -28.22 -16.43 21.05
CA LEU A 569 -29.57 -16.51 21.59
C LEU A 569 -30.52 -15.96 20.52
N PRO A 570 -31.32 -16.82 19.87
CA PRO A 570 -32.27 -16.38 18.86
C PRO A 570 -33.32 -15.44 19.47
N ILE A 571 -33.70 -14.43 18.70
CA ILE A 571 -34.76 -13.51 19.04
C ILE A 571 -36.11 -14.19 18.79
N ASP A 572 -37.05 -14.02 19.68
CA ASP A 572 -38.42 -14.54 19.49
C ASP A 572 -39.12 -13.83 18.33
N THR A 573 -39.26 -14.56 17.22
CA THR A 573 -39.88 -14.06 15.99
C THR A 573 -41.31 -13.59 16.23
N SER A 574 -42.02 -14.25 17.11
CA SER A 574 -43.41 -13.87 17.41
C SER A 574 -43.49 -12.54 18.19
N ALA A 575 -42.60 -12.34 19.18
CA ALA A 575 -42.52 -11.08 19.92
C ALA A 575 -42.03 -9.91 19.02
N PHE A 576 -41.15 -10.19 18.08
CA PHE A 576 -40.67 -9.22 17.10
C PHE A 576 -41.78 -8.79 16.14
N GLU A 577 -42.49 -9.75 15.53
CA GLU A 577 -43.64 -9.49 14.64
C GLU A 577 -44.78 -8.73 15.33
N GLN A 578 -45.00 -8.96 16.64
CA GLN A 578 -45.98 -8.22 17.44
C GLN A 578 -45.50 -6.78 17.76
N GLY A 579 -44.35 -6.35 17.28
CA GLY A 579 -43.84 -5.00 17.53
C GLY A 579 -43.41 -4.73 18.96
N LYS A 580 -43.06 -5.76 19.73
CA LYS A 580 -42.64 -5.63 21.14
C LYS A 580 -41.14 -5.50 21.32
N VAL A 581 -40.36 -5.87 20.33
CA VAL A 581 -38.92 -6.01 20.41
C VAL A 581 -38.25 -5.15 19.35
N VAL A 582 -37.14 -4.50 19.71
CA VAL A 582 -36.25 -3.75 18.82
C VAL A 582 -34.84 -4.32 18.83
N LEU A 583 -34.22 -4.40 17.66
CA LEU A 583 -32.82 -4.68 17.53
C LEU A 583 -32.03 -3.38 17.40
N LEU A 584 -30.87 -3.34 18.04
CA LEU A 584 -29.93 -2.23 17.96
C LEU A 584 -28.71 -2.62 17.15
N SER A 585 -28.05 -1.66 16.57
CA SER A 585 -26.76 -1.88 15.97
C SER A 585 -25.69 -2.18 17.02
N LYS A 586 -24.68 -2.97 16.65
CA LYS A 586 -23.59 -3.41 17.53
C LYS A 586 -22.77 -2.25 18.14
N THR A 587 -22.83 -1.06 17.56
CA THR A 587 -22.13 0.14 18.08
C THR A 587 -22.48 0.48 19.52
N VAL A 588 -23.57 -0.03 20.06
CA VAL A 588 -24.00 0.18 21.45
C VAL A 588 -23.89 -1.08 22.30
N GLU A 589 -23.15 -2.08 21.88
CA GLU A 589 -22.89 -3.27 22.71
C GLU A 589 -22.23 -2.85 24.02
N GLY A 590 -22.92 -3.15 25.14
CA GLY A 590 -22.49 -2.78 26.49
C GLY A 590 -23.09 -1.47 27.03
N LEU A 591 -23.54 -0.56 26.17
CA LEU A 591 -24.14 0.72 26.58
C LEU A 591 -25.64 0.58 26.86
N ILE A 592 -26.35 -0.13 25.99
CA ILE A 592 -27.79 -0.43 26.17
C ILE A 592 -27.93 -1.94 26.38
N GLN A 593 -28.43 -2.35 27.50
CA GLN A 593 -28.52 -3.76 27.85
C GLN A 593 -29.78 -4.42 27.24
N PRO A 594 -29.68 -5.68 26.81
CA PRO A 594 -30.86 -6.44 26.42
C PRO A 594 -31.90 -6.45 27.54
N GLY A 595 -33.17 -6.29 27.18
CA GLY A 595 -34.30 -6.19 28.11
C GLY A 595 -34.61 -4.78 28.62
N GLN A 596 -33.77 -3.78 28.29
CA GLN A 596 -34.13 -2.36 28.55
C GLN A 596 -35.24 -1.90 27.59
N GLU A 597 -35.97 -0.91 28.02
CA GLU A 597 -37.05 -0.30 27.23
C GLU A 597 -36.55 0.94 26.50
N ILE A 598 -36.83 1.01 25.20
CA ILE A 598 -36.53 2.18 24.36
C ILE A 598 -37.87 2.73 23.85
N THR A 599 -38.06 4.04 23.97
CA THR A 599 -39.24 4.73 23.51
C THR A 599 -38.97 5.48 22.22
N ILE A 600 -39.80 5.20 21.20
CA ILE A 600 -39.81 5.94 19.92
C ILE A 600 -41.01 6.89 19.97
N GLN A 601 -40.71 8.18 19.82
CA GLN A 601 -41.70 9.21 19.76
C GLN A 601 -41.98 9.58 18.30
N THR A 602 -43.22 9.45 17.86
CA THR A 602 -43.68 9.81 16.54
C THR A 602 -44.78 10.85 16.61
N GLN A 603 -45.20 11.37 15.46
CA GLN A 603 -46.36 12.26 15.37
C GLN A 603 -47.66 11.58 15.85
N ASN A 604 -47.71 10.25 15.85
CA ASN A 604 -48.87 9.43 16.22
C ASN A 604 -48.85 9.00 17.70
N GLY A 605 -47.79 9.34 18.45
CA GLY A 605 -47.69 9.01 19.90
C GLY A 605 -46.34 8.37 20.24
N GLN A 606 -46.23 7.91 21.48
CA GLN A 606 -45.09 7.21 22.02
C GLN A 606 -45.29 5.70 21.95
N HIS A 607 -44.29 4.96 21.51
CA HIS A 607 -44.28 3.51 21.44
C HIS A 607 -43.03 2.97 22.11
N SER A 608 -43.18 2.03 23.00
CA SER A 608 -42.08 1.42 23.75
C SER A 608 -41.78 0.03 23.23
N PHE A 609 -40.49 -0.25 23.11
CA PHE A 609 -39.93 -1.51 22.64
C PHE A 609 -38.90 -2.06 23.65
N ILE A 610 -38.86 -3.37 23.77
CA ILE A 610 -37.86 -4.04 24.60
C ILE A 610 -36.63 -4.36 23.71
N VAL A 611 -35.46 -4.00 24.15
CA VAL A 611 -34.20 -4.32 23.43
C VAL A 611 -33.98 -5.83 23.40
N ALA A 612 -33.77 -6.37 22.23
CA ALA A 612 -33.53 -7.79 21.99
C ALA A 612 -32.25 -8.31 22.66
N ASN A 613 -32.19 -9.63 22.86
CA ASN A 613 -30.99 -10.32 23.37
C ASN A 613 -29.86 -10.44 22.30
N GLY A 614 -29.56 -9.37 21.62
CA GLY A 614 -28.49 -9.37 20.59
C GLY A 614 -28.47 -8.05 19.86
N TYR A 615 -27.34 -7.81 19.24
CA TYR A 615 -27.11 -6.62 18.42
C TYR A 615 -26.98 -7.02 16.97
N LEU A 616 -27.45 -6.18 16.07
CA LEU A 616 -27.26 -6.36 14.65
C LEU A 616 -25.76 -6.19 14.35
N ASN A 617 -25.14 -7.24 13.86
CA ASN A 617 -23.73 -7.19 13.49
C ASN A 617 -23.53 -6.22 12.31
N GLU A 618 -22.42 -5.48 12.27
CA GLU A 618 -22.09 -4.55 11.17
C GLU A 618 -22.18 -5.20 9.79
N GLY A 619 -21.95 -6.52 9.70
CA GLY A 619 -22.13 -7.30 8.48
C GLY A 619 -23.55 -7.32 7.89
N PHE A 620 -24.58 -6.98 8.66
CA PHE A 620 -25.96 -6.84 8.13
C PHE A 620 -26.26 -5.42 7.61
N ARG A 621 -25.34 -4.47 7.83
CA ARG A 621 -25.40 -3.14 7.25
C ARG A 621 -24.70 -3.13 5.90
N ALA A 622 -25.42 -2.84 4.87
CA ALA A 622 -24.81 -2.48 3.60
C ALA A 622 -24.56 -0.95 3.62
N GLY A 623 -23.37 -0.54 4.04
CA GLY A 623 -22.99 0.87 4.17
C GLY A 623 -22.65 1.19 5.64
N GLY A 624 -21.38 1.32 5.94
CA GLY A 624 -20.89 1.40 7.31
C GLY A 624 -21.25 2.70 8.01
N GLY A 625 -22.26 2.72 8.83
CA GLY A 625 -22.49 3.83 9.72
C GLY A 625 -23.95 4.00 10.14
N ASN A 626 -24.19 4.99 10.97
CA ASN A 626 -25.52 5.44 11.30
C ASN A 626 -26.11 6.14 10.07
N GLU A 627 -27.20 5.57 9.52
CA GLU A 627 -27.74 6.00 8.22
C GLU A 627 -28.37 7.39 8.26
N ARG A 628 -28.85 7.83 9.43
CA ARG A 628 -29.57 9.09 9.58
C ARG A 628 -28.87 10.08 10.51
N GLY A 629 -28.38 9.65 11.65
CA GLY A 629 -27.76 10.47 12.67
C GLY A 629 -26.55 9.81 13.31
N THR A 630 -26.05 10.35 14.41
CA THR A 630 -24.91 9.79 15.14
C THR A 630 -25.30 8.72 16.17
N ALA A 631 -26.58 8.65 16.52
CA ALA A 631 -27.09 7.60 17.39
C ALA A 631 -27.30 6.26 16.64
N PRO A 632 -27.29 5.13 17.35
CA PRO A 632 -27.42 3.82 16.74
C PRO A 632 -28.77 3.62 16.05
N ASP A 633 -28.76 2.97 14.90
CA ASP A 633 -29.96 2.63 14.17
C ASP A 633 -30.77 1.55 14.88
N LEU A 634 -32.09 1.66 14.78
CA LEU A 634 -33.11 0.77 15.35
C LEU A 634 -33.78 -0.06 14.27
N TYR A 635 -33.87 -1.36 14.49
CA TYR A 635 -34.55 -2.27 13.59
C TYR A 635 -35.77 -2.90 14.29
N ILE A 636 -36.96 -2.66 13.74
CA ILE A 636 -38.26 -3.18 14.23
C ILE A 636 -38.88 -4.05 13.15
N SER A 637 -39.97 -4.77 13.49
CA SER A 637 -40.69 -5.52 12.47
C SER A 637 -41.37 -4.59 11.46
N GLN A 638 -41.50 -5.06 10.21
CA GLN A 638 -42.22 -4.32 9.17
C GLN A 638 -43.67 -3.96 9.64
N THR A 639 -44.29 -4.85 10.38
CA THR A 639 -45.64 -4.62 10.94
C THR A 639 -45.64 -3.44 11.89
N ALA A 640 -44.69 -3.38 12.83
CA ALA A 640 -44.55 -2.25 13.75
C ALA A 640 -44.19 -0.95 13.01
N LEU A 641 -43.30 -1.02 12.01
CA LEU A 641 -42.96 0.15 11.20
C LEU A 641 -44.21 0.74 10.51
N LYS A 642 -45.07 -0.11 9.94
CA LYS A 642 -46.30 0.28 9.26
C LYS A 642 -47.31 0.95 10.21
N GLU A 643 -47.36 0.51 11.47
CA GLU A 643 -48.19 1.13 12.49
C GLU A 643 -47.70 2.50 12.93
N LEU A 644 -46.37 2.63 13.09
CA LEU A 644 -45.73 3.89 13.48
C LEU A 644 -45.73 4.91 12.34
N PHE A 645 -45.44 4.44 11.12
CA PHE A 645 -45.31 5.26 9.94
C PHE A 645 -46.18 4.74 8.80
N PRO A 646 -47.39 5.31 8.62
CA PRO A 646 -48.28 4.89 7.54
C PRO A 646 -47.69 5.06 6.14
N GLN A 647 -46.75 6.00 5.98
CA GLN A 647 -46.00 6.19 4.76
C GLN A 647 -44.56 5.69 4.99
N TYR A 648 -44.24 4.59 4.38
CA TYR A 648 -42.90 3.99 4.38
C TYR A 648 -42.58 3.46 2.98
N ARG A 649 -41.29 3.20 2.74
CA ARG A 649 -40.76 2.79 1.43
C ARG A 649 -39.73 1.67 1.57
N VAL A 650 -39.46 0.96 0.47
CA VAL A 650 -38.33 0.06 0.40
C VAL A 650 -37.04 0.90 0.34
N PHE A 651 -36.24 0.78 1.36
CA PHE A 651 -34.97 1.52 1.47
C PHE A 651 -33.79 0.70 0.94
N ARG A 652 -33.82 -0.62 1.17
CA ARG A 652 -32.76 -1.54 0.78
C ARG A 652 -33.35 -2.87 0.33
N VAL A 653 -32.72 -3.41 -0.74
CA VAL A 653 -32.96 -4.79 -1.20
C VAL A 653 -31.62 -5.50 -1.09
N ALA A 654 -31.56 -6.59 -0.33
CA ALA A 654 -30.35 -7.39 -0.17
C ALA A 654 -30.65 -8.85 -0.49
N PHE A 655 -29.72 -9.57 -1.07
CA PHE A 655 -29.90 -10.98 -1.42
C PHE A 655 -28.57 -11.72 -1.52
N ASP A 656 -28.64 -13.03 -1.45
CA ASP A 656 -27.53 -13.93 -1.69
C ASP A 656 -27.64 -14.54 -3.09
N THR A 657 -26.57 -15.12 -3.57
CA THR A 657 -26.51 -15.76 -4.89
C THR A 657 -25.94 -17.17 -4.80
N ASP A 658 -26.15 -17.94 -5.86
CA ASP A 658 -25.54 -19.28 -6.00
C ASP A 658 -24.02 -19.25 -6.29
N GLY A 659 -23.44 -18.05 -6.45
CA GLY A 659 -22.03 -17.83 -6.75
C GLY A 659 -21.61 -18.17 -8.19
N GLN A 660 -22.54 -18.64 -9.04
CA GLN A 660 -22.26 -18.97 -10.43
C GLN A 660 -22.70 -17.86 -11.40
N HIS A 661 -23.71 -17.09 -10.99
CA HIS A 661 -24.32 -16.05 -11.82
C HIS A 661 -23.96 -14.62 -11.41
N ASP A 662 -23.00 -14.44 -10.48
CA ASP A 662 -22.66 -13.14 -9.88
C ASP A 662 -22.37 -12.04 -10.93
N GLU A 663 -21.62 -12.37 -11.97
CA GLU A 663 -21.27 -11.41 -13.03
C GLU A 663 -22.49 -11.00 -13.87
N SER A 664 -23.34 -11.96 -14.26
CA SER A 664 -24.55 -11.66 -15.03
C SER A 664 -25.55 -10.87 -14.20
N ILE A 665 -25.75 -11.25 -12.93
CA ILE A 665 -26.60 -10.53 -11.98
C ILE A 665 -26.14 -9.08 -11.84
N LEU A 666 -24.83 -8.84 -11.67
CA LEU A 666 -24.31 -7.48 -11.58
C LEU A 666 -24.61 -6.64 -12.83
N GLN A 667 -24.49 -7.23 -14.02
CA GLN A 667 -24.82 -6.54 -15.28
C GLN A 667 -26.31 -6.24 -15.41
N GLU A 668 -27.16 -7.19 -15.05
CA GLU A 668 -28.61 -7.02 -15.07
C GLU A 668 -29.06 -5.97 -14.06
N LEU A 669 -28.49 -5.97 -12.83
CA LEU A 669 -28.75 -4.92 -11.83
C LEU A 669 -28.35 -3.53 -12.34
N LYS A 670 -27.21 -3.39 -13.01
CA LYS A 670 -26.80 -2.13 -13.63
C LYS A 670 -27.76 -1.68 -14.74
N GLN A 671 -28.42 -2.61 -15.45
CA GLN A 671 -29.45 -2.29 -16.44
C GLN A 671 -30.77 -1.90 -15.77
N ILE A 672 -31.24 -2.65 -14.78
CA ILE A 672 -32.47 -2.37 -14.02
C ILE A 672 -32.37 -0.99 -13.35
N THR A 673 -31.22 -0.65 -12.78
CA THR A 673 -31.01 0.64 -12.11
C THR A 673 -30.55 1.77 -13.03
N ALA A 674 -30.37 1.53 -14.33
CA ALA A 674 -29.81 2.52 -15.26
C ALA A 674 -30.64 3.83 -15.34
N SER A 675 -31.93 3.78 -15.07
CA SER A 675 -32.83 4.94 -15.00
C SER A 675 -32.80 5.69 -13.66
N GLN A 676 -32.14 5.13 -12.65
CA GLN A 676 -32.14 5.60 -11.25
C GLN A 676 -30.69 5.77 -10.75
N ALA A 677 -30.06 6.85 -11.16
CA ALA A 677 -28.63 7.11 -10.84
C ALA A 677 -28.32 7.25 -9.34
N ASN A 678 -29.32 7.38 -8.49
CA ASN A 678 -29.17 7.54 -7.04
C ASN A 678 -29.24 6.20 -6.28
N ILE A 679 -29.34 5.06 -6.97
CA ILE A 679 -29.27 3.73 -6.37
C ILE A 679 -27.83 3.25 -6.36
N ASP A 680 -27.31 2.96 -5.19
CA ASP A 680 -26.00 2.36 -5.00
C ASP A 680 -26.13 0.82 -5.04
N ILE A 681 -25.36 0.17 -5.92
CA ILE A 681 -25.24 -1.28 -5.96
C ILE A 681 -24.00 -1.68 -5.16
N ILE A 682 -24.18 -2.40 -4.09
CA ILE A 682 -23.12 -2.97 -3.28
C ILE A 682 -22.98 -4.44 -3.68
N SER A 683 -21.82 -4.81 -4.21
CA SER A 683 -21.53 -6.16 -4.70
C SER A 683 -20.30 -6.74 -4.02
N ARG A 684 -20.47 -7.87 -3.32
CA ARG A 684 -19.34 -8.65 -2.79
C ARG A 684 -18.49 -9.24 -3.90
N TYR A 685 -19.13 -9.59 -5.04
CA TYR A 685 -18.42 -10.09 -6.22
C TYR A 685 -17.42 -9.04 -6.74
N GLU A 686 -17.88 -7.82 -6.98
CA GLU A 686 -17.04 -6.72 -7.49
C GLU A 686 -15.88 -6.40 -6.51
N ARG A 687 -16.18 -6.32 -5.21
CA ARG A 687 -15.17 -6.11 -4.16
C ARG A 687 -14.15 -7.25 -4.06
N ARG A 688 -14.60 -8.49 -4.26
CA ARG A 688 -13.72 -9.66 -4.27
C ARG A 688 -12.76 -9.63 -5.44
N GLU A 689 -13.26 -9.31 -6.63
CA GLU A 689 -12.43 -9.18 -7.84
C GLU A 689 -11.40 -8.05 -7.70
N GLU A 690 -11.79 -6.88 -7.23
CA GLU A 690 -10.90 -5.76 -6.90
C GLU A 690 -9.77 -6.20 -5.96
N MET A 691 -10.13 -6.88 -4.88
CA MET A 691 -9.14 -7.35 -3.91
C MET A 691 -8.23 -8.43 -4.48
N GLN A 692 -8.73 -9.32 -5.35
CA GLN A 692 -7.92 -10.33 -6.01
C GLN A 692 -6.87 -9.69 -6.92
N GLU A 693 -7.23 -8.71 -7.73
CA GLU A 693 -6.29 -7.98 -8.59
C GLU A 693 -5.20 -7.28 -7.78
N TYR A 694 -5.59 -6.60 -6.70
CA TYR A 694 -4.64 -6.01 -5.75
C TYR A 694 -3.67 -7.04 -5.18
N LEU A 695 -4.18 -8.19 -4.72
CA LEU A 695 -3.37 -9.26 -4.14
C LEU A 695 -2.43 -9.94 -5.15
N ILE A 696 -2.86 -10.14 -6.39
CA ILE A 696 -2.01 -10.68 -7.46
C ILE A 696 -0.82 -9.74 -7.67
N THR A 697 -1.06 -8.45 -7.77
CA THR A 697 -0.02 -7.43 -7.92
C THR A 697 0.96 -7.43 -6.75
N ALA A 698 0.45 -7.40 -5.52
CA ALA A 698 1.28 -7.45 -4.31
C ALA A 698 2.10 -8.75 -4.21
N LYS A 699 1.51 -9.89 -4.57
CA LYS A 699 2.18 -11.20 -4.61
C LYS A 699 3.32 -11.21 -5.63
N VAL A 700 3.12 -10.71 -6.83
CA VAL A 700 4.16 -10.69 -7.88
C VAL A 700 5.32 -9.77 -7.49
N LEU A 701 5.04 -8.56 -7.02
CA LEU A 701 6.09 -7.61 -6.58
C LEU A 701 6.85 -8.14 -5.36
N GLY A 702 6.14 -8.57 -4.32
CA GLY A 702 6.74 -9.04 -3.07
C GLY A 702 7.56 -10.32 -3.26
N THR A 703 7.01 -11.32 -3.97
CA THR A 703 7.74 -12.57 -4.26
C THR A 703 8.90 -12.33 -5.19
N GLY A 704 8.75 -11.47 -6.21
CA GLY A 704 9.82 -11.09 -7.13
C GLY A 704 11.03 -10.50 -6.39
N LEU A 705 10.78 -9.52 -5.51
CA LEU A 705 11.82 -8.91 -4.68
C LEU A 705 12.50 -9.94 -3.75
N SER A 706 11.71 -10.82 -3.13
CA SER A 706 12.22 -11.87 -2.25
C SER A 706 13.11 -12.88 -2.98
N VAL A 707 12.72 -13.27 -4.19
CA VAL A 707 13.51 -14.17 -5.05
C VAL A 707 14.84 -13.52 -5.45
N ILE A 708 14.86 -12.24 -5.77
CA ILE A 708 16.11 -11.53 -6.11
C ILE A 708 17.06 -11.49 -4.91
N LEU A 709 16.56 -11.22 -3.70
CA LEU A 709 17.37 -11.28 -2.47
C LEU A 709 17.89 -12.68 -2.18
N LEU A 710 17.08 -13.69 -2.43
CA LEU A 710 17.52 -15.08 -2.33
C LEU A 710 18.65 -15.39 -3.35
N LEU A 711 18.55 -14.89 -4.58
CA LEU A 711 19.60 -15.01 -5.58
C LEU A 711 20.93 -14.38 -5.12
N VAL A 712 20.87 -13.24 -4.42
CA VAL A 712 22.06 -12.63 -3.78
C VAL A 712 22.68 -13.61 -2.76
N GLY A 713 21.85 -14.27 -1.94
CA GLY A 713 22.28 -15.30 -1.00
C GLY A 713 22.94 -16.49 -1.69
N VAL A 714 22.31 -16.98 -2.74
CA VAL A 714 22.81 -18.11 -3.55
C VAL A 714 24.12 -17.73 -4.25
N MET A 715 24.23 -16.53 -4.82
CA MET A 715 25.48 -16.04 -5.42
C MET A 715 26.63 -15.98 -4.41
N ASN A 716 26.34 -15.58 -3.16
CA ASN A 716 27.32 -15.61 -2.08
C ASN A 716 27.80 -17.04 -1.77
N PHE A 717 26.87 -18.01 -1.72
CA PHE A 717 27.22 -19.42 -1.58
C PHE A 717 28.07 -19.92 -2.75
N VAL A 718 27.64 -19.66 -4.01
CA VAL A 718 28.37 -20.07 -5.22
C VAL A 718 29.80 -19.55 -5.22
N ASN A 719 29.98 -18.24 -4.96
CA ASN A 719 31.29 -17.62 -4.89
C ASN A 719 32.18 -18.27 -3.80
N THR A 720 31.62 -18.50 -2.61
CA THR A 720 32.36 -19.15 -1.51
C THR A 720 32.76 -20.58 -1.87
N MET A 721 31.88 -21.35 -2.51
CA MET A 721 32.16 -22.73 -2.93
C MET A 721 33.22 -22.78 -4.03
N VAL A 722 33.14 -21.91 -5.04
CA VAL A 722 34.18 -21.81 -6.08
C VAL A 722 35.54 -21.56 -5.45
N VAL A 723 35.60 -20.66 -4.50
CA VAL A 723 36.88 -20.34 -3.84
C VAL A 723 37.34 -21.45 -2.91
N ASN A 724 36.45 -22.03 -2.08
CA ASN A 724 36.80 -23.10 -1.17
C ASN A 724 37.32 -24.35 -1.91
N VAL A 725 36.69 -24.76 -3.01
CA VAL A 725 37.16 -25.88 -3.81
C VAL A 725 38.50 -25.57 -4.47
N ASN A 726 38.65 -24.38 -5.07
CA ASN A 726 39.88 -23.96 -5.72
C ASN A 726 41.07 -23.80 -4.75
N THR A 727 40.89 -23.28 -3.56
CA THR A 727 41.99 -23.15 -2.56
C THR A 727 42.39 -24.52 -1.98
N ARG A 728 41.53 -25.51 -2.06
CA ARG A 728 41.79 -26.88 -1.57
C ARG A 728 42.19 -27.86 -2.66
N ARG A 729 42.50 -27.38 -3.88
CA ARG A 729 42.88 -28.23 -5.01
C ARG A 729 44.06 -29.14 -4.66
N TYR A 730 45.08 -28.61 -4.02
CA TYR A 730 46.24 -29.36 -3.57
C TYR A 730 45.84 -30.44 -2.53
N GLU A 731 45.09 -30.06 -1.51
CA GLU A 731 44.62 -30.98 -0.47
C GLU A 731 43.76 -32.13 -1.07
N LEU A 732 42.86 -31.80 -1.99
CA LEU A 732 42.07 -32.81 -2.70
C LEU A 732 42.90 -33.73 -3.57
N ALA A 733 44.00 -33.20 -4.21
CA ALA A 733 44.93 -34.02 -4.97
C ALA A 733 45.76 -34.94 -4.04
N VAL A 734 46.18 -34.44 -2.87
CA VAL A 734 46.86 -35.28 -1.86
C VAL A 734 45.94 -36.36 -1.32
N LEU A 735 44.69 -36.09 -1.03
CA LEU A 735 43.69 -37.07 -0.59
C LEU A 735 43.49 -38.14 -1.68
N GLU A 736 43.48 -37.75 -2.96
CA GLU A 736 43.38 -38.68 -4.11
C GLU A 736 44.64 -39.53 -4.24
N SER A 737 45.81 -38.99 -3.97
CA SER A 737 47.09 -39.71 -3.96
C SER A 737 47.22 -40.71 -2.83
N ILE A 738 46.58 -40.46 -1.66
CA ILE A 738 46.55 -41.36 -0.49
C ILE A 738 45.50 -42.49 -0.67
N GLY A 739 44.71 -42.48 -1.79
CA GLY A 739 43.78 -43.53 -2.11
C GLY A 739 42.30 -43.18 -1.97
N MET A 740 41.95 -41.90 -1.72
CA MET A 740 40.57 -41.46 -1.72
C MET A 740 40.01 -41.45 -3.14
N THR A 741 38.90 -42.14 -3.37
CA THR A 741 38.30 -42.20 -4.71
C THR A 741 37.57 -40.90 -5.09
N LYS A 742 37.49 -40.64 -6.40
CA LYS A 742 36.74 -39.47 -6.93
C LYS A 742 35.26 -39.47 -6.48
N ARG A 743 34.68 -40.67 -6.26
CA ARG A 743 33.29 -40.80 -5.72
C ARG A 743 33.21 -40.33 -4.26
N GLN A 744 34.21 -40.66 -3.45
CA GLN A 744 34.25 -40.25 -2.04
C GLN A 744 34.46 -38.74 -1.91
N ILE A 745 35.30 -38.12 -2.77
CA ILE A 745 35.48 -36.65 -2.81
C ILE A 745 34.17 -35.97 -3.20
N LYS A 746 33.49 -36.45 -4.26
CA LYS A 746 32.19 -35.90 -4.65
C LYS A 746 31.14 -36.05 -3.54
N ARG A 747 31.11 -37.20 -2.83
CA ARG A 747 30.20 -37.40 -1.70
C ARG A 747 30.51 -36.48 -0.53
N MET A 748 31.78 -36.15 -0.27
CA MET A 748 32.20 -35.18 0.74
C MET A 748 31.71 -33.78 0.37
N LEU A 749 31.94 -33.33 -0.87
CA LEU A 749 31.48 -32.02 -1.36
C LEU A 749 29.95 -31.91 -1.37
N PHE A 750 29.25 -33.01 -1.72
CA PHE A 750 27.80 -33.09 -1.63
C PHE A 750 27.32 -32.88 -0.18
N MET A 751 27.96 -33.49 0.80
CA MET A 751 27.63 -33.29 2.22
C MET A 751 27.96 -31.85 2.69
N GLU A 752 29.05 -31.26 2.20
CA GLU A 752 29.35 -29.86 2.49
C GLU A 752 28.20 -28.93 2.02
N GLY A 753 27.70 -29.09 0.78
CA GLY A 753 26.55 -28.38 0.26
C GLY A 753 25.27 -28.62 1.06
N PHE A 754 25.01 -29.89 1.45
CA PHE A 754 23.87 -30.25 2.28
C PHE A 754 23.89 -29.56 3.66
N TYR A 755 25.07 -29.43 4.27
CA TYR A 755 25.21 -28.72 5.56
C TYR A 755 24.97 -27.22 5.42
N TYR A 756 25.40 -26.58 4.32
CA TYR A 756 25.10 -25.17 4.08
C TYR A 756 23.60 -24.93 3.97
N TRP A 757 22.90 -25.78 3.19
CA TRP A 757 21.45 -25.68 3.07
C TRP A 757 20.76 -25.98 4.41
N GLY A 758 21.09 -27.09 5.09
CA GLY A 758 20.41 -27.55 6.29
C GLY A 758 20.50 -26.56 7.45
N VAL A 759 21.70 -25.97 7.68
CA VAL A 759 21.88 -24.94 8.73
C VAL A 759 21.11 -23.67 8.37
N SER A 760 21.17 -23.21 7.10
CA SER A 760 20.47 -21.99 6.68
C SER A 760 18.95 -22.17 6.74
N LEU A 761 18.42 -23.32 6.32
CA LEU A 761 17.01 -23.66 6.43
C LEU A 761 16.55 -23.74 7.90
N SER A 762 17.36 -24.40 8.76
CA SER A 762 17.05 -24.49 10.20
C SER A 762 16.96 -23.11 10.83
N LEU A 763 17.87 -22.18 10.50
CA LEU A 763 17.81 -20.79 10.96
C LEU A 763 16.58 -20.06 10.39
N ALA A 764 16.24 -20.27 9.13
CA ALA A 764 15.06 -19.64 8.52
C ALA A 764 13.74 -20.15 9.15
N VAL A 765 13.64 -21.47 9.41
CA VAL A 765 12.46 -22.06 10.04
C VAL A 765 12.32 -21.69 11.52
N THR A 766 13.42 -21.43 12.23
CA THR A 766 13.38 -21.04 13.64
C THR A 766 13.30 -19.52 13.79
N ILE A 767 14.39 -18.82 13.52
CA ILE A 767 14.48 -17.37 13.70
C ILE A 767 13.62 -16.62 12.66
N GLY A 768 13.61 -17.09 11.40
CA GLY A 768 12.78 -16.50 10.35
C GLY A 768 11.29 -16.59 10.65
N THR A 769 10.82 -17.73 11.19
CA THR A 769 9.42 -17.89 11.63
C THR A 769 9.11 -16.97 12.82
N ALA A 770 10.02 -16.82 13.79
CA ALA A 770 9.83 -15.87 14.90
C ALA A 770 9.69 -14.42 14.41
N ILE A 771 10.51 -14.02 13.43
CA ILE A 771 10.40 -12.71 12.77
C ILE A 771 9.07 -12.58 12.04
N PHE A 772 8.64 -13.63 11.32
CA PHE A 772 7.35 -13.66 10.61
C PHE A 772 6.18 -13.46 11.58
N ILE A 773 6.15 -14.20 12.69
CA ILE A 773 5.09 -14.08 13.71
C ILE A 773 5.06 -12.66 14.29
N LEU A 774 6.22 -12.09 14.62
CA LEU A 774 6.32 -10.72 15.14
C LEU A 774 5.76 -9.69 14.14
N LEU A 775 6.16 -9.79 12.88
CA LEU A 775 5.69 -8.89 11.82
C LEU A 775 4.21 -9.10 11.51
N TYR A 776 3.72 -10.34 11.56
CA TYR A 776 2.30 -10.64 11.43
C TYR A 776 1.47 -9.98 12.54
N MET A 777 1.91 -10.02 13.81
CA MET A 777 1.23 -9.36 14.93
C MET A 777 1.12 -7.84 14.75
N ILE A 778 2.10 -7.21 14.10
CA ILE A 778 2.05 -5.78 13.76
C ILE A 778 1.13 -5.55 12.56
N PHE A 779 1.27 -6.38 11.52
CA PHE A 779 0.52 -6.27 10.27
C PHE A 779 -0.98 -6.51 10.46
N SER A 780 -1.38 -7.46 11.31
CA SER A 780 -2.79 -7.77 11.61
C SER A 780 -3.54 -6.64 12.31
N LYS A 781 -2.83 -5.67 12.91
CA LYS A 781 -3.45 -4.44 13.45
C LYS A 781 -3.83 -3.44 12.36
N VAL A 782 -3.15 -3.48 11.21
CA VAL A 782 -3.41 -2.61 10.06
C VAL A 782 -4.35 -3.31 9.08
N ALA A 783 -4.06 -4.57 8.78
CA ALA A 783 -4.88 -5.43 7.92
C ALA A 783 -5.67 -6.41 8.81
N TYR A 784 -6.74 -5.93 9.43
CA TYR A 784 -7.56 -6.69 10.40
C TYR A 784 -8.22 -7.95 9.78
N TYR A 785 -8.33 -7.99 8.45
CA TYR A 785 -8.81 -9.16 7.69
C TYR A 785 -7.72 -10.20 7.38
N ALA A 786 -6.48 -9.98 7.80
CA ALA A 786 -5.40 -10.92 7.61
C ALA A 786 -5.51 -12.10 8.58
N VAL A 787 -5.49 -13.31 8.03
CA VAL A 787 -5.47 -14.56 8.80
C VAL A 787 -4.04 -15.11 8.85
N PHE A 788 -3.64 -15.65 10.00
CA PHE A 788 -2.34 -16.29 10.11
C PHE A 788 -2.28 -17.53 9.21
N SER A 789 -1.46 -17.45 8.17
CA SER A 789 -1.23 -18.55 7.24
C SER A 789 0.27 -18.77 7.04
N TYR A 790 0.75 -19.96 7.43
CA TYR A 790 2.16 -20.29 7.27
C TYR A 790 2.43 -20.81 5.84
N PRO A 791 3.34 -20.17 5.06
CA PRO A 791 3.55 -20.49 3.65
C PRO A 791 4.42 -21.77 3.47
N PHE A 792 3.91 -22.91 3.92
CA PHE A 792 4.66 -24.18 3.93
C PHE A 792 5.06 -24.62 2.53
N ILE A 793 4.12 -24.66 1.56
CA ILE A 793 4.38 -25.11 0.19
C ILE A 793 5.40 -24.21 -0.53
N PRO A 794 5.26 -22.88 -0.56
CA PRO A 794 6.26 -22.00 -1.15
C PRO A 794 7.65 -22.16 -0.53
N LEU A 795 7.72 -22.28 0.81
CA LEU A 795 8.99 -22.46 1.52
C LEU A 795 9.68 -23.78 1.13
N VAL A 796 8.94 -24.88 1.04
CA VAL A 796 9.47 -26.19 0.62
C VAL A 796 10.01 -26.13 -0.82
N LEU A 797 9.26 -25.52 -1.74
CA LEU A 797 9.66 -25.39 -3.14
C LEU A 797 10.95 -24.56 -3.29
N VAL A 798 11.01 -23.39 -2.64
CA VAL A 798 12.19 -22.51 -2.69
C VAL A 798 13.38 -23.13 -1.98
N SER A 799 13.19 -23.75 -0.81
CA SER A 799 14.27 -24.44 -0.10
C SER A 799 14.80 -25.63 -0.90
N GLY A 800 13.94 -26.35 -1.63
CA GLY A 800 14.32 -27.42 -2.54
C GLY A 800 15.20 -26.93 -3.71
N LEU A 801 14.85 -25.78 -4.28
CA LEU A 801 15.66 -25.13 -5.32
C LEU A 801 17.04 -24.72 -4.77
N VAL A 802 17.09 -24.12 -3.59
CA VAL A 802 18.36 -23.79 -2.90
C VAL A 802 19.17 -25.05 -2.60
N LEU A 803 18.53 -26.13 -2.17
CA LEU A 803 19.18 -27.41 -1.97
C LEU A 803 19.84 -27.92 -3.26
N LEU A 804 19.11 -27.92 -4.37
CA LEU A 804 19.65 -28.36 -5.67
C LEU A 804 20.91 -27.55 -6.04
N ILE A 805 20.87 -26.23 -5.87
CA ILE A 805 22.04 -25.37 -6.14
C ILE A 805 23.20 -25.71 -5.19
N CYS A 806 22.91 -25.88 -3.90
CA CYS A 806 23.92 -26.22 -2.89
C CYS A 806 24.58 -27.58 -3.15
N LEU A 807 23.88 -28.54 -3.75
CA LEU A 807 24.42 -29.85 -4.09
C LEU A 807 25.16 -29.85 -5.42
N ILE A 808 24.66 -29.13 -6.43
CA ILE A 808 25.23 -29.18 -7.79
C ILE A 808 26.52 -28.35 -7.89
N VAL A 809 26.55 -27.14 -7.30
CA VAL A 809 27.67 -26.18 -7.48
C VAL A 809 29.02 -26.75 -7.01
N PRO A 810 29.18 -27.32 -5.81
CA PRO A 810 30.49 -27.86 -5.37
C PRO A 810 30.98 -28.99 -6.28
N ILE A 811 30.08 -29.82 -6.77
CA ILE A 811 30.39 -30.93 -7.68
C ILE A 811 30.79 -30.41 -9.06
N TRP A 812 30.08 -29.41 -9.56
CA TRP A 812 30.37 -28.78 -10.85
C TRP A 812 31.76 -28.11 -10.84
N VAL A 813 32.08 -27.34 -9.82
CA VAL A 813 33.39 -26.70 -9.65
C VAL A 813 34.48 -27.77 -9.56
N TYR A 814 34.29 -28.84 -8.83
CA TYR A 814 35.26 -29.94 -8.76
C TYR A 814 35.44 -30.62 -10.12
N LYS A 815 34.40 -30.84 -10.92
CA LYS A 815 34.50 -31.47 -12.25
C LYS A 815 35.35 -30.65 -13.23
N THR A 816 35.20 -29.32 -13.19
CA THR A 816 36.03 -28.43 -14.08
C THR A 816 37.51 -28.50 -13.76
N ASP A 817 37.86 -28.84 -12.53
CA ASP A 817 39.26 -28.96 -12.08
C ASP A 817 39.88 -30.34 -12.29
N VAL A 818 39.09 -31.40 -12.34
CA VAL A 818 39.58 -32.80 -12.45
C VAL A 818 40.05 -33.17 -13.85
N ASN A 819 39.86 -32.28 -14.84
CA ASN A 819 40.39 -32.53 -16.20
C ASN A 819 41.91 -32.50 -16.29
N LEU A 820 42.63 -32.05 -15.26
CA LEU A 820 44.11 -32.13 -15.16
C LEU A 820 44.51 -33.38 -14.36
N PRO A 821 45.60 -34.09 -14.81
CA PRO A 821 46.15 -35.22 -14.07
C PRO A 821 46.54 -34.88 -12.63
N VAL A 822 46.47 -35.82 -11.69
CA VAL A 822 46.81 -35.61 -10.27
C VAL A 822 48.21 -35.01 -10.10
N VAL A 823 49.18 -35.52 -10.89
CA VAL A 823 50.58 -35.04 -10.87
C VAL A 823 50.69 -33.60 -11.29
N GLU A 824 49.93 -33.15 -12.26
CA GLU A 824 49.94 -31.77 -12.74
C GLU A 824 49.26 -30.81 -11.73
N ARG A 825 48.23 -31.28 -11.05
CA ARG A 825 47.59 -30.52 -9.95
C ARG A 825 48.47 -30.34 -8.72
N LEU A 826 49.38 -31.29 -8.46
CA LEU A 826 50.39 -31.20 -7.40
C LEU A 826 51.51 -30.25 -7.78
N ARG A 827 51.88 -30.16 -9.09
CA ARG A 827 52.94 -29.27 -9.61
C ARG A 827 52.53 -27.79 -9.73
N LEU A 828 51.24 -27.51 -9.91
CA LEU A 828 50.71 -26.14 -10.05
C LEU A 828 50.83 -25.27 -8.79
N THR A 829 51.37 -25.81 -7.69
CA THR A 829 51.55 -25.12 -6.39
C THR A 829 53.03 -24.79 -6.07
N GLU A 830 53.97 -25.25 -6.85
CA GLU A 830 55.37 -24.76 -6.86
C GLU A 830 55.50 -23.54 -7.81
#